data_71b4700e1e37d55810acd29783a74dbe
#
_entry.id   71b4700e1e37d55810acd29783a74dbe
#
_cell.length_a   1.000
_cell.length_b   1.000
_cell.length_c   1.000
_cell.angle_alpha   90.00
_cell.angle_beta   90.00
_cell.angle_gamma   90.00
#
_symmetry.space_group_name_H-M   'P 1'
#
loop_
_entity.id
_entity.type
_entity.pdbx_description
1 polymer ?
#
loop_
_entity_poly.entity_id
_entity_poly.type
_entity_poly.pdbx_seq_one_letter_code
_entity_poly.pdbx_strand_id
1 'polypeptide(L)'
;MRNTIVVHGRLAMRGTRLRVARARAIGTQVLSIEHVAARLAGGFSEVVDMATLRAAVAKVLSGVDLGELEPIKALPGFPRAAAASLMKLWMSGIDTDAMTDARIAAMARLGNAVPAALPATMKPPHQIVAEALGRVRFAPAVLGPVRVEGMTELHPIWRDLLFAIAEHVPVTWAAGPREVPTWLAGTRIAVERSEPASPALYAVSCATARHEVIEAIRWARSLLSQNVPAHEIAVATTSTADYDDHFKALAGDAGLPIHFVHGIAAVHTADGQAAAALADILLRGLSQKRVRRLIDLIRRTSDALEKLPENWEDALPPDAALTTVERWKQAFRRRAWGEQVADIMMPVIELLSKGIPVAREAGERLLRGRALLIWERALVDGPASALDQTIESLRIDDDYEPFSSIAYMSAEALATMPRTHVRLLGLTSRAWPRGISEDGLIPDHVIPTRRLDPLPLAEQDRRDFATILATTSGSRSPRGVEISRGSVTLSWARRDAEGRKLGISPLVPKELAENPRHLRLTAKPHHAMSEADRLLARPEEFATTAHAISAIACWDDWHDTQITPHDGLVRANHPRILAALRRTHSATSLRKLLRDPLGFVWQYALGFAAPEFDDEPLTLDSRQFGNLLHEVLQRTVESLEEKGGLARVPVEVVRKTIEAHAVEAGTRFQVTHPVPPQLIWHATMSSVVAMAEAALFLDLEPLDGQVSYTEVPFGGGFENPRANAPWNPATVVHVPGTDIRIKGYIDRLDLSADGRTARVLDYKSGKVPKNIEQCRLLGGKEIQRCLYGFAVRALLGPEVSIESALIYPRGNVYARLENPDETLERLAGYVRTAADVIRSGKCLPGEDARDEFNDLMFALPANARSTYLKRKTLAIDTALGAAIEIWKEV
;
A
#
# COMPACT_ATOMS: atom_id res chain seq x y z
N MET A 1 -14.59 -46.07 31.91
CA MET A 1 -15.10 -46.32 30.56
C MET A 1 -14.65 -45.18 29.65
N ARG A 2 -14.38 -45.46 28.36
CA ARG A 2 -14.05 -44.42 27.39
C ARG A 2 -15.32 -43.71 26.97
N ASN A 3 -15.31 -42.42 26.81
CA ASN A 3 -16.38 -41.61 26.26
C ASN A 3 -15.83 -40.53 25.33
N THR A 4 -16.60 -40.06 24.34
CA THR A 4 -16.16 -39.11 23.32
C THR A 4 -17.02 -37.88 23.34
N ILE A 5 -16.41 -36.70 23.40
CA ILE A 5 -17.05 -35.41 23.15
C ILE A 5 -16.61 -34.92 21.76
N VAL A 6 -17.60 -34.68 20.90
CA VAL A 6 -17.38 -34.19 19.56
C VAL A 6 -17.69 -32.68 19.53
N VAL A 7 -16.75 -31.90 19.07
CA VAL A 7 -16.86 -30.45 18.97
C VAL A 7 -16.31 -29.94 17.63
N HIS A 8 -16.73 -28.76 17.20
CA HIS A 8 -16.24 -28.14 15.99
C HIS A 8 -15.31 -26.96 16.28
N GLY A 9 -14.19 -26.91 15.55
CA GLY A 9 -13.23 -25.83 15.61
C GLY A 9 -12.18 -25.95 16.71
N ARG A 10 -11.01 -25.35 16.45
CA ARG A 10 -9.81 -25.45 17.32
C ARG A 10 -10.03 -24.87 18.72
N LEU A 11 -10.75 -23.73 18.79
CA LEU A 11 -11.02 -23.06 20.07
C LEU A 11 -11.94 -23.89 20.95
N ALA A 12 -13.06 -24.42 20.38
CA ALA A 12 -13.98 -25.28 21.11
C ALA A 12 -13.30 -26.57 21.59
N MET A 13 -12.41 -27.14 20.77
CA MET A 13 -11.65 -28.33 21.15
C MET A 13 -10.71 -28.04 22.33
N ARG A 14 -9.94 -26.95 22.31
CA ARG A 14 -9.08 -26.53 23.41
C ARG A 14 -9.89 -26.25 24.69
N GLY A 15 -10.99 -25.47 24.57
CA GLY A 15 -11.84 -25.13 25.70
C GLY A 15 -12.49 -26.35 26.35
N THR A 16 -12.98 -27.29 25.55
CA THR A 16 -13.56 -28.54 26.05
C THR A 16 -12.52 -29.43 26.69
N ARG A 17 -11.32 -29.55 26.13
CA ARG A 17 -10.21 -30.27 26.77
C ARG A 17 -9.84 -29.66 28.13
N LEU A 18 -9.79 -28.33 28.22
CA LEU A 18 -9.53 -27.63 29.48
C LEU A 18 -10.64 -27.89 30.51
N ARG A 19 -11.90 -27.84 30.07
CA ARG A 19 -13.08 -28.18 30.92
C ARG A 19 -13.01 -29.62 31.44
N VAL A 20 -12.72 -30.59 30.57
CA VAL A 20 -12.58 -32.00 30.89
C VAL A 20 -11.42 -32.23 31.91
N ALA A 21 -10.30 -31.57 31.69
CA ALA A 21 -9.14 -31.64 32.59
C ALA A 21 -9.45 -31.03 33.98
N ARG A 22 -10.09 -29.86 34.02
CA ARG A 22 -10.53 -29.24 35.28
C ARG A 22 -11.55 -30.11 36.06
N ALA A 23 -12.44 -30.79 35.32
CA ALA A 23 -13.38 -31.75 35.92
C ALA A 23 -12.73 -33.10 36.33
N ARG A 24 -11.45 -33.29 36.03
CA ARG A 24 -10.68 -34.56 36.27
C ARG A 24 -11.41 -35.77 35.67
N ALA A 25 -12.08 -35.61 34.52
CA ALA A 25 -12.85 -36.65 33.84
C ALA A 25 -11.90 -37.59 33.08
N ILE A 26 -11.50 -38.67 33.74
CA ILE A 26 -10.58 -39.69 33.19
C ILE A 26 -11.34 -40.53 32.14
N GLY A 27 -10.67 -40.85 31.02
CA GLY A 27 -11.26 -41.63 29.92
C GLY A 27 -12.07 -40.85 28.90
N THR A 28 -12.21 -39.53 29.08
CA THR A 28 -12.91 -38.66 28.12
C THR A 28 -11.93 -38.16 27.05
N GLN A 29 -12.22 -38.43 25.81
CA GLN A 29 -11.53 -37.88 24.65
C GLN A 29 -12.36 -36.78 24.01
N VAL A 30 -11.68 -35.72 23.50
CA VAL A 30 -12.31 -34.60 22.81
C VAL A 30 -11.78 -34.57 21.38
N LEU A 31 -12.68 -34.76 20.42
CA LEU A 31 -12.39 -34.96 19.00
C LEU A 31 -13.26 -34.03 18.13
N SER A 32 -12.83 -33.76 16.90
CA SER A 32 -13.75 -33.32 15.85
C SER A 32 -14.40 -34.51 15.17
N ILE A 33 -15.40 -34.27 14.32
CA ILE A 33 -16.08 -35.38 13.60
C ILE A 33 -15.11 -36.05 12.63
N GLU A 34 -14.20 -35.31 12.01
CA GLU A 34 -13.15 -35.84 11.13
C GLU A 34 -12.21 -36.79 11.91
N HIS A 35 -11.83 -36.41 13.13
CA HIS A 35 -11.02 -37.30 13.99
C HIS A 35 -11.78 -38.53 14.47
N VAL A 36 -13.09 -38.44 14.66
CA VAL A 36 -13.91 -39.62 14.96
C VAL A 36 -13.87 -40.58 13.78
N ALA A 37 -14.10 -40.07 12.56
CA ALA A 37 -14.01 -40.86 11.34
C ALA A 37 -12.62 -41.49 11.18
N ALA A 38 -11.56 -40.73 11.29
CA ALA A 38 -10.20 -41.21 11.17
C ALA A 38 -9.84 -42.32 12.18
N ARG A 39 -10.29 -42.19 13.45
CA ARG A 39 -10.08 -43.22 14.46
C ARG A 39 -10.82 -44.52 14.16
N LEU A 40 -12.09 -44.44 13.70
CA LEU A 40 -12.83 -45.59 13.30
C LEU A 40 -12.22 -46.25 12.03
N ALA A 41 -11.73 -45.48 11.10
CA ALA A 41 -11.02 -45.96 9.91
C ALA A 41 -9.70 -46.70 10.23
N GLY A 42 -9.23 -46.62 11.47
CA GLY A 42 -8.04 -47.33 11.94
C GLY A 42 -6.94 -46.44 12.57
N GLY A 43 -7.07 -45.09 12.46
CA GLY A 43 -6.20 -44.13 13.09
C GLY A 43 -4.86 -43.84 12.35
N PHE A 44 -4.69 -44.40 11.14
CA PHE A 44 -3.48 -44.21 10.33
C PHE A 44 -3.64 -43.19 9.22
N SER A 45 -4.86 -42.76 8.98
CA SER A 45 -5.18 -41.75 7.98
C SER A 45 -6.06 -40.67 8.60
N GLU A 46 -5.98 -39.48 8.03
CA GLU A 46 -6.80 -38.32 8.43
C GLU A 46 -7.41 -37.67 7.19
N VAL A 47 -8.45 -36.87 7.43
CA VAL A 47 -9.11 -36.12 6.37
C VAL A 47 -8.16 -35.04 5.87
N VAL A 48 -8.03 -34.91 4.54
CA VAL A 48 -7.19 -33.91 3.90
C VAL A 48 -7.61 -32.49 4.33
N ASP A 49 -6.65 -31.70 4.76
CA ASP A 49 -6.87 -30.28 5.01
C ASP A 49 -6.88 -29.46 3.70
N MET A 50 -7.41 -28.24 3.78
CA MET A 50 -7.56 -27.38 2.60
C MET A 50 -6.23 -26.96 1.97
N ALA A 51 -5.14 -26.82 2.73
CA ALA A 51 -3.83 -26.43 2.21
C ALA A 51 -3.24 -27.58 1.37
N THR A 52 -3.22 -28.77 1.96
CA THR A 52 -2.76 -29.99 1.26
C THR A 52 -3.62 -30.32 0.05
N LEU A 53 -4.95 -30.12 0.13
CA LEU A 53 -5.84 -30.30 -1.01
C LEU A 53 -5.53 -29.33 -2.15
N ARG A 54 -5.29 -28.05 -1.86
CA ARG A 54 -4.89 -27.06 -2.88
C ARG A 54 -3.58 -27.45 -3.57
N ALA A 55 -2.58 -27.88 -2.80
CA ALA A 55 -1.30 -28.31 -3.33
C ALA A 55 -1.47 -29.54 -4.23
N ALA A 56 -2.28 -30.52 -3.81
CA ALA A 56 -2.58 -31.71 -4.62
C ALA A 56 -3.32 -31.35 -5.92
N VAL A 57 -4.32 -30.47 -5.86
CA VAL A 57 -5.03 -29.95 -7.03
C VAL A 57 -4.05 -29.27 -7.98
N ALA A 58 -3.22 -28.35 -7.49
CA ALA A 58 -2.24 -27.64 -8.31
C ALA A 58 -1.28 -28.62 -9.02
N LYS A 59 -0.88 -29.70 -8.34
CA LYS A 59 0.03 -30.71 -8.87
C LYS A 59 -0.58 -31.54 -10.00
N VAL A 60 -1.87 -31.93 -9.89
CA VAL A 60 -2.53 -32.80 -10.89
C VAL A 60 -3.14 -32.01 -12.05
N LEU A 61 -3.31 -30.71 -11.88
CA LEU A 61 -4.09 -29.86 -12.77
C LEU A 61 -3.61 -29.90 -14.22
N SER A 62 -2.28 -29.94 -14.46
CA SER A 62 -1.71 -29.98 -15.80
C SER A 62 -2.05 -31.26 -16.57
N GLY A 63 -2.31 -32.37 -15.86
CA GLY A 63 -2.58 -33.69 -16.46
C GLY A 63 -4.07 -34.04 -16.62
N VAL A 64 -5.00 -33.17 -16.19
CA VAL A 64 -6.44 -33.44 -16.22
C VAL A 64 -7.12 -32.53 -17.24
N ASP A 65 -7.89 -33.11 -18.14
CA ASP A 65 -8.79 -32.36 -19.05
C ASP A 65 -10.05 -31.90 -18.26
N LEU A 66 -10.24 -30.60 -18.23
CA LEU A 66 -11.34 -29.98 -17.49
C LEU A 66 -12.51 -29.52 -18.38
N GLY A 67 -12.47 -29.81 -19.67
CA GLY A 67 -13.57 -29.51 -20.60
C GLY A 67 -13.97 -28.01 -20.56
N GLU A 68 -15.17 -27.67 -20.12
CA GLU A 68 -15.64 -26.27 -20.04
C GLU A 68 -14.79 -25.38 -19.12
N LEU A 69 -14.12 -25.95 -18.14
CA LEU A 69 -13.25 -25.20 -17.22
C LEU A 69 -11.80 -25.03 -17.74
N GLU A 70 -11.46 -25.66 -18.88
CA GLU A 70 -10.11 -25.59 -19.45
C GLU A 70 -9.61 -24.16 -19.70
N PRO A 71 -10.43 -23.22 -20.22
CA PRO A 71 -10.00 -21.84 -20.46
C PRO A 71 -9.55 -21.06 -19.21
N ILE A 72 -10.06 -21.43 -18.04
CA ILE A 72 -9.75 -20.76 -16.76
C ILE A 72 -8.75 -21.53 -15.90
N LYS A 73 -8.37 -22.72 -16.32
CA LYS A 73 -7.46 -23.64 -15.63
C LYS A 73 -6.10 -22.99 -15.27
N ALA A 74 -5.58 -22.13 -16.15
CA ALA A 74 -4.31 -21.43 -15.97
C ALA A 74 -4.38 -20.22 -15.03
N LEU A 75 -5.57 -19.82 -14.58
CA LEU A 75 -5.70 -18.69 -13.66
C LEU A 75 -5.09 -19.01 -12.29
N PRO A 76 -4.32 -18.08 -11.69
CA PRO A 76 -3.65 -18.31 -10.40
C PRO A 76 -4.60 -18.72 -9.26
N GLY A 77 -5.83 -18.22 -9.28
CA GLY A 77 -6.88 -18.54 -8.29
C GLY A 77 -7.58 -19.88 -8.51
N PHE A 78 -7.41 -20.53 -9.67
CA PHE A 78 -8.16 -21.75 -10.00
C PHE A 78 -7.91 -22.91 -9.04
N PRO A 79 -6.66 -23.25 -8.63
CA PRO A 79 -6.43 -24.34 -7.69
C PRO A 79 -7.15 -24.13 -6.34
N ARG A 80 -7.25 -22.89 -5.88
CA ARG A 80 -7.97 -22.53 -4.64
C ARG A 80 -9.48 -22.73 -4.81
N ALA A 81 -10.05 -22.24 -5.90
CA ALA A 81 -11.46 -22.39 -6.20
C ALA A 81 -11.83 -23.87 -6.37
N ALA A 82 -11.05 -24.63 -7.17
CA ALA A 82 -11.27 -26.03 -7.42
C ALA A 82 -11.20 -26.89 -6.14
N ALA A 83 -10.21 -26.63 -5.27
CA ALA A 83 -10.13 -27.33 -3.99
C ALA A 83 -11.33 -27.04 -3.08
N ALA A 84 -11.85 -25.80 -3.05
CA ALA A 84 -13.03 -25.44 -2.27
C ALA A 84 -14.29 -26.13 -2.82
N SER A 85 -14.50 -26.13 -4.14
CA SER A 85 -15.64 -26.79 -4.77
C SER A 85 -15.58 -28.31 -4.64
N LEU A 86 -14.39 -28.94 -4.77
CA LEU A 86 -14.21 -30.37 -4.51
C LEU A 86 -14.55 -30.75 -3.06
N MET A 87 -14.07 -29.96 -2.10
CA MET A 87 -14.38 -30.23 -0.69
C MET A 87 -15.88 -30.17 -0.44
N LYS A 88 -16.59 -29.17 -0.98
CA LYS A 88 -18.07 -29.09 -0.89
C LYS A 88 -18.77 -30.30 -1.51
N LEU A 89 -18.34 -30.70 -2.72
CA LEU A 89 -18.87 -31.91 -3.37
C LEU A 89 -18.69 -33.15 -2.49
N TRP A 90 -17.50 -33.39 -1.98
CA TRP A 90 -17.23 -34.53 -1.10
C TRP A 90 -18.00 -34.48 0.20
N MET A 91 -18.16 -33.31 0.78
CA MET A 91 -18.89 -33.12 2.04
C MET A 91 -20.42 -33.22 1.88
N SER A 92 -20.94 -32.88 0.69
CA SER A 92 -22.37 -32.99 0.37
C SER A 92 -22.85 -34.44 0.20
N GLY A 93 -21.93 -35.37 -0.06
CA GLY A 93 -22.29 -36.77 -0.36
C GLY A 93 -23.00 -36.97 -1.69
N ILE A 94 -22.95 -35.99 -2.59
CA ILE A 94 -23.56 -36.08 -3.92
C ILE A 94 -22.73 -37.07 -4.78
N ASP A 95 -23.45 -38.01 -5.37
CA ASP A 95 -22.87 -38.89 -6.38
C ASP A 95 -22.67 -38.13 -7.70
N THR A 96 -21.42 -37.76 -7.95
CA THR A 96 -21.01 -36.99 -9.14
C THR A 96 -21.07 -37.82 -10.41
N ASP A 97 -20.93 -39.17 -10.32
CA ASP A 97 -20.92 -40.06 -11.46
C ASP A 97 -22.33 -40.27 -12.05
N ALA A 98 -23.40 -40.05 -11.22
CA ALA A 98 -24.76 -40.05 -11.65
C ALA A 98 -25.24 -38.76 -12.33
N MET A 99 -24.39 -37.71 -12.42
CA MET A 99 -24.76 -36.43 -13.00
C MET A 99 -24.17 -36.25 -14.39
N THR A 100 -24.98 -35.70 -15.31
CA THR A 100 -24.60 -35.54 -16.75
C THR A 100 -24.03 -34.17 -17.09
N ASP A 101 -23.93 -33.23 -16.15
CA ASP A 101 -23.44 -31.88 -16.36
C ASP A 101 -21.93 -31.87 -16.63
N ALA A 102 -21.51 -31.11 -17.63
CA ALA A 102 -20.11 -31.09 -18.11
C ALA A 102 -19.14 -30.56 -17.04
N ARG A 103 -19.56 -29.58 -16.21
CA ARG A 103 -18.72 -29.03 -15.11
C ARG A 103 -18.58 -30.03 -13.98
N ILE A 104 -19.65 -30.74 -13.65
CA ILE A 104 -19.59 -31.82 -12.65
C ILE A 104 -18.66 -32.92 -13.12
N ALA A 105 -18.76 -33.33 -14.40
CA ALA A 105 -17.85 -34.33 -14.96
C ALA A 105 -16.39 -33.88 -14.92
N ALA A 106 -16.13 -32.60 -15.19
CA ALA A 106 -14.79 -32.01 -15.05
C ALA A 106 -14.28 -32.06 -13.60
N MET A 107 -15.12 -31.65 -12.65
CA MET A 107 -14.79 -31.70 -11.22
C MET A 107 -14.64 -33.15 -10.72
N ALA A 108 -15.40 -34.09 -11.21
CA ALA A 108 -15.26 -35.52 -10.89
C ALA A 108 -13.91 -36.06 -11.40
N ARG A 109 -13.53 -35.74 -12.67
CA ARG A 109 -12.20 -36.12 -13.18
C ARG A 109 -11.06 -35.59 -12.33
N LEU A 110 -11.15 -34.29 -11.93
CA LEU A 110 -10.18 -33.69 -11.03
C LEU A 110 -10.17 -34.36 -9.66
N GLY A 111 -11.35 -34.60 -9.08
CA GLY A 111 -11.51 -35.28 -7.80
C GLY A 111 -10.95 -36.69 -7.77
N ASN A 112 -11.06 -37.42 -8.88
CA ASN A 112 -10.49 -38.77 -9.04
C ASN A 112 -8.95 -38.75 -9.21
N ALA A 113 -8.38 -37.69 -9.77
CA ALA A 113 -6.93 -37.55 -9.92
C ALA A 113 -6.23 -37.10 -8.62
N VAL A 114 -6.88 -36.32 -7.78
CA VAL A 114 -6.31 -35.71 -6.56
C VAL A 114 -5.73 -36.73 -5.56
N PRO A 115 -6.38 -37.87 -5.24
CA PRO A 115 -5.90 -38.83 -4.25
C PRO A 115 -4.48 -39.36 -4.53
N ALA A 116 -4.09 -39.46 -5.81
CA ALA A 116 -2.74 -39.89 -6.19
C ALA A 116 -1.65 -38.88 -5.85
N ALA A 117 -2.02 -37.63 -5.64
CA ALA A 117 -1.10 -36.55 -5.30
C ALA A 117 -1.10 -36.20 -3.80
N LEU A 118 -2.00 -36.78 -3.02
CA LEU A 118 -2.04 -36.60 -1.56
C LEU A 118 -0.97 -37.40 -0.86
N PRO A 119 -0.49 -36.98 0.31
CA PRO A 119 0.28 -37.80 1.22
C PRO A 119 -0.47 -39.10 1.56
N ALA A 120 0.22 -40.21 1.69
CA ALA A 120 -0.40 -41.54 1.96
C ALA A 120 -1.24 -41.58 3.25
N THR A 121 -0.99 -40.65 4.18
CA THR A 121 -1.73 -40.52 5.43
C THR A 121 -2.97 -39.63 5.33
N MET A 122 -3.21 -38.98 4.20
CA MET A 122 -4.35 -38.09 3.99
C MET A 122 -5.28 -38.60 2.91
N LYS A 123 -6.58 -38.52 3.16
CA LYS A 123 -7.60 -39.01 2.24
C LYS A 123 -8.78 -38.02 2.16
N PRO A 124 -9.50 -38.01 1.03
CA PRO A 124 -10.78 -37.31 0.91
C PRO A 124 -11.78 -37.76 1.99
N PRO A 125 -12.70 -36.86 2.43
CA PRO A 125 -13.70 -37.17 3.48
C PRO A 125 -14.52 -38.43 3.20
N HIS A 126 -15.01 -38.60 1.97
CA HIS A 126 -15.84 -39.74 1.57
C HIS A 126 -15.11 -41.09 1.69
N GLN A 127 -13.78 -41.12 1.42
CA GLN A 127 -12.98 -42.34 1.57
C GLN A 127 -12.79 -42.71 3.03
N ILE A 128 -12.49 -41.73 3.89
CA ILE A 128 -12.35 -41.93 5.34
C ILE A 128 -13.67 -42.41 5.94
N VAL A 129 -14.82 -41.83 5.52
CA VAL A 129 -16.14 -42.22 5.98
C VAL A 129 -16.46 -43.64 5.54
N ALA A 130 -16.18 -44.02 4.27
CA ALA A 130 -16.39 -45.38 3.81
C ALA A 130 -15.58 -46.40 4.61
N GLU A 131 -14.30 -46.12 4.89
CA GLU A 131 -13.46 -46.98 5.76
C GLU A 131 -13.99 -47.02 7.20
N ALA A 132 -14.46 -45.90 7.74
CA ALA A 132 -15.03 -45.82 9.10
C ALA A 132 -16.33 -46.61 9.22
N LEU A 133 -17.22 -46.53 8.22
CA LEU A 133 -18.47 -47.31 8.16
C LEU A 133 -18.18 -48.80 8.13
N GLY A 134 -17.21 -49.29 7.36
CA GLY A 134 -16.79 -50.70 7.37
C GLY A 134 -16.26 -51.19 8.71
N ARG A 135 -15.91 -50.30 9.61
CA ARG A 135 -15.35 -50.58 10.94
C ARG A 135 -16.22 -50.11 12.10
N VAL A 136 -17.40 -49.57 11.87
CA VAL A 136 -18.27 -48.94 12.88
C VAL A 136 -18.61 -49.88 14.04
N ARG A 137 -18.59 -51.21 13.84
CA ARG A 137 -18.77 -52.25 14.90
C ARG A 137 -17.77 -52.11 16.07
N PHE A 138 -16.64 -51.40 15.82
CA PHE A 138 -15.65 -51.15 16.86
C PHE A 138 -15.92 -49.86 17.68
N ALA A 139 -16.98 -49.10 17.36
CA ALA A 139 -17.32 -47.88 18.06
C ALA A 139 -17.40 -48.03 19.59
N PRO A 140 -17.95 -49.14 20.15
CA PRO A 140 -17.96 -49.30 21.61
C PRO A 140 -16.56 -49.27 22.24
N ALA A 141 -15.60 -49.89 21.59
CA ALA A 141 -14.20 -49.98 22.10
C ALA A 141 -13.39 -48.71 21.82
N VAL A 142 -13.61 -48.09 20.67
CA VAL A 142 -12.84 -46.93 20.20
C VAL A 142 -13.35 -45.59 20.74
N LEU A 143 -14.69 -45.43 20.76
CA LEU A 143 -15.34 -44.16 21.10
C LEU A 143 -16.04 -44.20 22.48
N GLY A 144 -16.73 -45.31 22.79
CA GLY A 144 -17.73 -45.37 23.88
C GLY A 144 -18.93 -44.44 23.56
N PRO A 145 -19.70 -44.06 24.57
CA PRO A 145 -20.78 -43.08 24.39
C PRO A 145 -20.25 -41.80 23.75
N VAL A 146 -21.01 -41.26 22.79
CA VAL A 146 -20.63 -40.06 22.01
C VAL A 146 -21.56 -38.89 22.35
N ARG A 147 -20.99 -37.73 22.65
CA ARG A 147 -21.72 -36.51 22.92
C ARG A 147 -21.26 -35.42 21.93
N VAL A 148 -22.15 -34.92 21.11
CA VAL A 148 -21.90 -33.82 20.16
C VAL A 148 -22.28 -32.52 20.83
N GLU A 149 -21.35 -31.56 20.92
CA GLU A 149 -21.55 -30.29 21.60
C GLU A 149 -21.23 -29.10 20.70
N GLY A 150 -21.96 -28.00 20.85
CA GLY A 150 -21.64 -26.71 20.24
C GLY A 150 -21.85 -26.60 18.73
N MET A 151 -22.50 -27.62 18.13
CA MET A 151 -22.80 -27.68 16.70
C MET A 151 -24.26 -27.33 16.40
N THR A 152 -24.51 -26.61 15.31
CA THR A 152 -25.85 -26.29 14.83
C THR A 152 -26.23 -27.04 13.55
N GLU A 153 -25.24 -27.58 12.87
CA GLU A 153 -25.42 -28.32 11.62
C GLU A 153 -24.26 -29.31 11.41
N LEU A 154 -24.48 -30.32 10.55
CA LEU A 154 -23.46 -31.26 10.12
C LEU A 154 -23.64 -31.55 8.63
N HIS A 155 -22.54 -31.58 7.87
CA HIS A 155 -22.58 -31.95 6.46
C HIS A 155 -23.08 -33.38 6.26
N PRO A 156 -23.82 -33.66 5.15
CA PRO A 156 -24.47 -34.95 4.92
C PRO A 156 -23.56 -36.17 5.08
N ILE A 157 -22.32 -36.08 4.56
CA ILE A 157 -21.34 -37.20 4.66
C ILE A 157 -21.09 -37.63 6.11
N TRP A 158 -21.16 -36.73 7.06
CA TRP A 158 -20.91 -37.02 8.47
C TRP A 158 -22.16 -37.54 9.18
N ARG A 159 -23.36 -37.21 8.64
CA ARG A 159 -24.63 -37.65 9.22
C ARG A 159 -24.77 -39.18 9.15
N ASP A 160 -24.44 -39.77 7.98
CA ASP A 160 -24.48 -41.20 7.77
C ASP A 160 -23.55 -41.96 8.72
N LEU A 161 -22.34 -41.40 8.93
CA LEU A 161 -21.43 -41.96 9.92
C LEU A 161 -21.99 -41.86 11.36
N LEU A 162 -22.58 -40.73 11.72
CA LEU A 162 -23.15 -40.52 13.05
C LEU A 162 -24.35 -41.46 13.31
N PHE A 163 -25.18 -41.67 12.29
CA PHE A 163 -26.28 -42.63 12.36
C PHE A 163 -25.76 -44.06 12.56
N ALA A 164 -24.75 -44.47 11.78
CA ALA A 164 -24.16 -45.77 11.94
C ALA A 164 -23.51 -45.97 13.32
N ILE A 165 -22.86 -44.94 13.86
CA ILE A 165 -22.31 -44.98 15.24
C ILE A 165 -23.43 -45.14 16.27
N ALA A 166 -24.59 -44.47 16.07
CA ALA A 166 -25.73 -44.54 16.99
C ALA A 166 -26.39 -45.94 17.06
N GLU A 167 -26.18 -46.81 16.07
CA GLU A 167 -26.58 -48.20 16.13
C GLU A 167 -25.75 -49.05 17.11
N HIS A 168 -24.53 -48.58 17.47
CA HIS A 168 -23.59 -49.36 18.26
C HIS A 168 -23.31 -48.76 19.65
N VAL A 169 -23.46 -47.45 19.81
CA VAL A 169 -23.23 -46.74 21.09
C VAL A 169 -24.25 -45.63 21.29
N PRO A 170 -24.58 -45.26 22.54
CA PRO A 170 -25.43 -44.11 22.81
C PRO A 170 -24.80 -42.84 22.23
N VAL A 171 -25.56 -42.11 21.39
CA VAL A 171 -25.19 -40.81 20.85
C VAL A 171 -26.14 -39.74 21.36
N THR A 172 -25.58 -38.65 21.90
CA THR A 172 -26.35 -37.52 22.40
C THR A 172 -25.96 -36.25 21.63
N TRP A 173 -26.94 -35.58 21.05
CA TRP A 173 -26.77 -34.25 20.47
C TRP A 173 -27.14 -33.21 21.54
N ALA A 174 -26.14 -32.60 22.13
CA ALA A 174 -26.29 -31.56 23.13
C ALA A 174 -26.54 -30.21 22.45
N ALA A 175 -27.76 -29.98 21.97
CA ALA A 175 -28.15 -28.74 21.32
C ALA A 175 -28.04 -27.53 22.27
N GLY A 176 -28.32 -27.74 23.56
CA GLY A 176 -28.52 -26.64 24.49
C GLY A 176 -29.68 -25.73 24.02
N PRO A 177 -29.48 -24.42 23.96
CA PRO A 177 -30.49 -23.47 23.47
C PRO A 177 -30.43 -23.27 21.94
N ARG A 178 -29.58 -24.01 21.23
CA ARG A 178 -29.43 -23.90 19.78
C ARG A 178 -30.56 -24.53 19.01
N GLU A 179 -30.76 -24.09 17.77
CA GLU A 179 -31.66 -24.76 16.85
C GLU A 179 -31.24 -26.22 16.62
N VAL A 180 -32.21 -27.12 16.62
CA VAL A 180 -31.98 -28.55 16.37
C VAL A 180 -32.12 -28.83 14.89
N PRO A 181 -31.12 -29.45 14.24
CA PRO A 181 -31.19 -29.83 12.84
C PRO A 181 -32.39 -30.76 12.57
N THR A 182 -33.12 -30.52 11.49
CA THR A 182 -34.33 -31.29 11.13
C THR A 182 -34.03 -32.75 10.84
N TRP A 183 -32.84 -33.08 10.36
CA TRP A 183 -32.44 -34.47 10.04
C TRP A 183 -32.26 -35.35 11.29
N LEU A 184 -32.25 -34.79 12.49
CA LEU A 184 -32.22 -35.56 13.74
C LEU A 184 -33.61 -36.18 14.08
N ALA A 185 -34.69 -35.67 13.48
CA ALA A 185 -36.03 -36.17 13.74
C ALA A 185 -36.16 -37.64 13.34
N GLY A 186 -36.68 -38.47 14.25
CA GLY A 186 -36.88 -39.89 14.00
C GLY A 186 -35.62 -40.77 14.08
N THR A 187 -34.46 -40.20 14.41
CA THR A 187 -33.23 -40.96 14.59
C THR A 187 -33.08 -41.52 16.01
N ARG A 188 -32.12 -42.43 16.22
CA ARG A 188 -31.76 -42.95 17.55
C ARG A 188 -30.92 -42.01 18.39
N ILE A 189 -30.56 -40.83 17.87
CA ILE A 189 -29.71 -39.84 18.55
C ILE A 189 -30.58 -39.08 19.56
N ALA A 190 -30.20 -39.15 20.83
CA ALA A 190 -30.87 -38.39 21.88
C ALA A 190 -30.56 -36.89 21.74
N VAL A 191 -31.57 -36.02 21.85
CA VAL A 191 -31.42 -34.58 21.79
C VAL A 191 -31.60 -33.97 23.17
N GLU A 192 -30.56 -33.30 23.69
CA GLU A 192 -30.63 -32.53 24.94
C GLU A 192 -30.81 -31.05 24.64
N ARG A 193 -31.83 -30.44 25.22
CA ARG A 193 -32.11 -29.01 25.12
C ARG A 193 -31.95 -28.32 26.46
N SER A 194 -31.68 -27.05 26.45
CA SER A 194 -31.74 -26.19 27.65
C SER A 194 -32.42 -24.86 27.30
N GLU A 195 -32.87 -24.16 28.31
CA GLU A 195 -33.45 -22.82 28.13
C GLU A 195 -32.42 -21.81 27.58
N PRO A 196 -32.84 -20.89 26.70
CA PRO A 196 -32.00 -19.86 26.18
C PRO A 196 -31.60 -18.88 27.29
N ALA A 197 -30.37 -18.39 27.23
CA ALA A 197 -29.94 -17.30 28.06
C ALA A 197 -30.64 -15.98 27.66
N SER A 198 -30.74 -15.07 28.63
CA SER A 198 -31.29 -13.74 28.40
C SER A 198 -30.23 -12.68 28.77
N PRO A 199 -29.24 -12.47 27.92
CA PRO A 199 -28.19 -11.47 28.17
C PRO A 199 -28.76 -10.05 28.18
N ALA A 200 -28.05 -9.13 28.84
CA ALA A 200 -28.31 -7.72 28.67
C ALA A 200 -27.91 -7.27 27.25
N LEU A 201 -28.83 -6.68 26.50
CA LEU A 201 -28.60 -6.22 25.13
C LEU A 201 -28.35 -4.71 25.08
N TYR A 202 -27.33 -4.31 24.39
CA TYR A 202 -26.97 -2.91 24.14
C TYR A 202 -26.78 -2.69 22.64
N ALA A 203 -27.13 -1.50 22.16
CA ALA A 203 -26.89 -1.10 20.79
C ALA A 203 -26.06 0.18 20.71
N VAL A 204 -25.02 0.15 19.91
CA VAL A 204 -24.13 1.31 19.70
C VAL A 204 -23.90 1.55 18.20
N SER A 205 -23.87 2.81 17.81
CA SER A 205 -23.56 3.21 16.44
C SER A 205 -22.33 4.09 16.40
N CYS A 206 -21.34 3.66 15.62
CA CYS A 206 -20.04 4.29 15.47
C CYS A 206 -19.96 5.06 14.15
N ALA A 207 -18.97 5.96 13.99
CA ALA A 207 -18.81 6.73 12.77
C ALA A 207 -18.38 5.83 11.58
N THR A 208 -17.34 5.02 11.80
CA THR A 208 -16.70 4.14 10.80
C THR A 208 -16.31 2.81 11.44
N ALA A 209 -15.88 1.83 10.65
CA ALA A 209 -15.37 0.55 11.14
C ALA A 209 -14.15 0.73 12.09
N ARG A 210 -13.23 1.62 11.77
CA ARG A 210 -12.10 1.93 12.66
C ARG A 210 -12.59 2.48 14.01
N HIS A 211 -13.60 3.32 14.01
CA HIS A 211 -14.20 3.84 15.25
C HIS A 211 -14.93 2.73 16.05
N GLU A 212 -15.53 1.75 15.37
CA GLU A 212 -16.08 0.56 16.06
C GLU A 212 -15.01 -0.21 16.82
N VAL A 213 -13.80 -0.38 16.24
CA VAL A 213 -12.69 -1.08 16.89
C VAL A 213 -12.16 -0.28 18.08
N ILE A 214 -11.99 1.04 17.95
CA ILE A 214 -11.61 1.91 19.07
C ILE A 214 -12.58 1.73 20.25
N GLU A 215 -13.87 1.78 19.97
CA GLU A 215 -14.92 1.63 20.99
C GLU A 215 -15.02 0.19 21.52
N ALA A 216 -14.66 -0.82 20.73
CA ALA A 216 -14.56 -2.20 21.20
C ALA A 216 -13.40 -2.39 22.19
N ILE A 217 -12.25 -1.79 21.91
CA ILE A 217 -11.08 -1.82 22.79
C ILE A 217 -11.36 -1.06 24.09
N ARG A 218 -11.97 0.13 24.01
CA ARG A 218 -12.40 0.91 25.18
C ARG A 218 -13.40 0.14 26.04
N TRP A 219 -14.38 -0.53 25.40
CA TRP A 219 -15.36 -1.38 26.06
C TRP A 219 -14.70 -2.59 26.76
N ALA A 220 -13.79 -3.25 26.10
CA ALA A 220 -13.05 -4.36 26.70
C ALA A 220 -12.24 -3.90 27.91
N ARG A 221 -11.58 -2.74 27.82
CA ARG A 221 -10.83 -2.14 28.92
C ARG A 221 -11.73 -1.78 30.10
N SER A 222 -12.94 -1.29 29.81
CA SER A 222 -13.95 -1.03 30.85
C SER A 222 -14.32 -2.29 31.62
N LEU A 223 -14.49 -3.42 30.94
CA LEU A 223 -14.79 -4.69 31.60
C LEU A 223 -13.61 -5.19 32.43
N LEU A 224 -12.39 -5.09 31.89
CA LEU A 224 -11.18 -5.46 32.65
C LEU A 224 -11.02 -4.62 33.92
N SER A 225 -11.36 -3.32 33.88
CA SER A 225 -11.32 -2.44 35.05
C SER A 225 -12.36 -2.81 36.13
N GLN A 226 -13.39 -3.55 35.74
CA GLN A 226 -14.40 -4.14 36.63
C GLN A 226 -14.02 -5.57 37.08
N ASN A 227 -12.77 -5.99 36.86
CA ASN A 227 -12.24 -7.31 37.15
C ASN A 227 -12.92 -8.46 36.39
N VAL A 228 -13.51 -8.19 35.20
CA VAL A 228 -13.96 -9.24 34.30
C VAL A 228 -12.72 -9.92 33.71
N PRO A 229 -12.59 -11.26 33.82
CA PRO A 229 -11.47 -11.97 33.21
C PRO A 229 -11.41 -11.79 31.70
N ALA A 230 -10.20 -11.60 31.13
CA ALA A 230 -10.03 -11.38 29.69
C ALA A 230 -10.65 -12.49 28.82
N HIS A 231 -10.57 -13.74 29.27
CA HIS A 231 -11.14 -14.89 28.56
C HIS A 231 -12.68 -14.94 28.57
N GLU A 232 -13.37 -14.13 29.34
CA GLU A 232 -14.82 -13.97 29.31
C GLU A 232 -15.29 -12.91 28.29
N ILE A 233 -14.36 -12.19 27.68
CA ILE A 233 -14.61 -11.09 26.76
C ILE A 233 -14.35 -11.56 25.34
N ALA A 234 -15.31 -11.31 24.43
CA ALA A 234 -15.15 -11.55 23.01
C ALA A 234 -15.64 -10.40 22.15
N VAL A 235 -14.93 -10.18 21.06
CA VAL A 235 -15.37 -9.33 19.95
C VAL A 235 -15.51 -10.20 18.71
N ALA A 236 -16.66 -10.14 18.03
CA ALA A 236 -16.90 -10.99 16.87
C ALA A 236 -17.58 -10.24 15.71
N THR A 237 -17.36 -10.75 14.51
CA THR A 237 -17.94 -10.25 13.26
C THR A 237 -18.15 -11.39 12.27
N THR A 238 -18.95 -11.21 11.24
CA THR A 238 -19.09 -12.18 10.14
C THR A 238 -17.86 -12.20 9.22
N SER A 239 -17.21 -11.03 9.03
CA SER A 239 -16.00 -10.89 8.22
C SER A 239 -14.88 -10.27 9.07
N THR A 240 -13.95 -11.10 9.53
CA THR A 240 -12.83 -10.62 10.34
C THR A 240 -11.85 -9.78 9.51
N ALA A 241 -11.71 -10.07 8.22
CA ALA A 241 -10.82 -9.35 7.32
C ALA A 241 -11.09 -7.84 7.26
N ASP A 242 -12.35 -7.43 7.40
CA ASP A 242 -12.75 -6.01 7.38
C ASP A 242 -12.25 -5.22 8.62
N TYR A 243 -11.82 -5.92 9.67
CA TYR A 243 -11.44 -5.34 10.95
C TYR A 243 -10.02 -5.70 11.41
N ASP A 244 -9.39 -6.71 10.79
CA ASP A 244 -8.07 -7.22 11.17
C ASP A 244 -7.01 -6.12 11.24
N ASP A 245 -6.94 -5.27 10.21
CA ASP A 245 -5.98 -4.17 10.13
C ASP A 245 -6.17 -3.16 11.26
N HIS A 246 -7.42 -2.85 11.57
CA HIS A 246 -7.76 -1.91 12.64
C HIS A 246 -7.40 -2.48 14.01
N PHE A 247 -7.72 -3.75 14.28
CA PHE A 247 -7.33 -4.38 15.55
C PHE A 247 -5.83 -4.51 15.65
N LYS A 248 -5.13 -4.90 14.58
CA LYS A 248 -3.68 -5.03 14.59
C LYS A 248 -2.98 -3.70 14.85
N ALA A 249 -3.45 -2.62 14.23
CA ALA A 249 -2.89 -1.28 14.42
C ALA A 249 -3.13 -0.72 15.84
N LEU A 250 -4.29 -1.01 16.45
CA LEU A 250 -4.70 -0.36 17.70
C LEU A 250 -4.43 -1.21 18.95
N ALA A 251 -4.32 -2.53 18.83
CA ALA A 251 -4.11 -3.42 19.98
C ALA A 251 -2.76 -3.16 20.66
N GLY A 252 -1.72 -2.86 19.89
CA GLY A 252 -0.39 -2.51 20.41
C GLY A 252 -0.43 -1.27 21.29
N ASP A 253 -1.06 -0.20 20.82
CA ASP A 253 -1.21 1.06 21.56
C ASP A 253 -2.03 0.87 22.84
N ALA A 254 -3.00 -0.04 22.78
CA ALA A 254 -3.86 -0.35 23.92
C ALA A 254 -3.17 -1.20 25.00
N GLY A 255 -2.10 -1.92 24.66
CA GLY A 255 -1.43 -2.85 25.57
C GLY A 255 -2.35 -3.97 26.07
N LEU A 256 -3.35 -4.38 25.28
CA LEU A 256 -4.28 -5.45 25.64
C LEU A 256 -3.95 -6.74 24.93
N PRO A 257 -4.00 -7.90 25.63
CA PRO A 257 -3.82 -9.21 25.01
C PRO A 257 -5.09 -9.58 24.20
N ILE A 258 -5.12 -9.22 22.93
CA ILE A 258 -6.19 -9.59 22.02
C ILE A 258 -5.72 -10.76 21.14
N HIS A 259 -6.35 -11.92 21.33
CA HIS A 259 -6.08 -13.13 20.57
C HIS A 259 -6.96 -13.21 19.32
N PHE A 260 -6.34 -13.28 18.16
CA PHE A 260 -6.98 -13.49 16.86
C PHE A 260 -7.23 -14.99 16.65
N VAL A 261 -8.42 -15.47 17.00
CA VAL A 261 -8.74 -16.91 16.94
C VAL A 261 -8.60 -17.49 15.52
N HIS A 262 -8.81 -16.68 14.50
CA HIS A 262 -8.62 -17.01 13.08
C HIS A 262 -7.19 -16.80 12.59
N GLY A 263 -6.26 -16.42 13.47
CA GLY A 263 -4.88 -16.07 13.14
C GLY A 263 -4.72 -14.67 12.56
N ILE A 264 -3.48 -14.18 12.55
CA ILE A 264 -3.09 -12.89 11.95
C ILE A 264 -2.69 -13.13 10.50
N ALA A 265 -3.04 -12.24 9.58
CA ALA A 265 -2.50 -12.29 8.22
C ALA A 265 -0.96 -12.22 8.27
N ALA A 266 -0.27 -13.10 7.55
CA ALA A 266 1.18 -13.16 7.55
C ALA A 266 1.80 -11.80 7.20
N VAL A 267 1.23 -11.10 6.22
CA VAL A 267 1.67 -9.76 5.78
C VAL A 267 1.56 -8.66 6.84
N HIS A 268 0.86 -8.89 7.95
CA HIS A 268 0.84 -7.97 9.09
C HIS A 268 2.03 -8.13 10.05
N THR A 269 2.96 -9.00 9.73
CA THR A 269 4.19 -9.22 10.50
C THR A 269 5.43 -8.86 9.68
N ALA A 270 6.53 -8.50 10.34
CA ALA A 270 7.80 -8.21 9.66
C ALA A 270 8.28 -9.42 8.83
N ASP A 271 8.10 -10.64 9.36
CA ASP A 271 8.45 -11.89 8.68
C ASP A 271 7.64 -12.11 7.40
N GLY A 272 6.34 -11.85 7.44
CA GLY A 272 5.47 -11.93 6.27
C GLY A 272 5.74 -10.83 5.26
N GLN A 273 6.09 -9.61 5.71
CA GLN A 273 6.53 -8.53 4.83
C GLN A 273 7.83 -8.88 4.10
N ALA A 274 8.78 -9.55 4.78
CA ALA A 274 10.00 -10.03 4.15
C ALA A 274 9.71 -11.08 3.06
N ALA A 275 8.85 -12.04 3.36
CA ALA A 275 8.41 -13.03 2.37
C ALA A 275 7.66 -12.37 1.19
N ALA A 276 6.77 -11.40 1.45
CA ALA A 276 6.07 -10.67 0.40
C ALA A 276 7.01 -9.83 -0.47
N ALA A 277 8.03 -9.18 0.13
CA ALA A 277 9.02 -8.42 -0.62
C ALA A 277 9.87 -9.32 -1.53
N LEU A 278 10.22 -10.52 -1.09
CA LEU A 278 10.91 -11.51 -1.92
C LEU A 278 9.99 -11.97 -3.08
N ALA A 279 8.73 -12.28 -2.80
CA ALA A 279 7.76 -12.67 -3.82
C ALA A 279 7.58 -11.58 -4.89
N ASP A 280 7.50 -10.32 -4.48
CA ASP A 280 7.37 -9.18 -5.38
C ASP A 280 8.52 -9.10 -6.40
N ILE A 281 9.75 -9.31 -5.96
CA ILE A 281 10.92 -9.33 -6.87
C ILE A 281 10.87 -10.53 -7.81
N LEU A 282 10.58 -11.73 -7.32
CA LEU A 282 10.57 -12.92 -8.14
C LEU A 282 9.46 -12.93 -9.20
N LEU A 283 8.32 -12.29 -8.90
CA LEU A 283 7.18 -12.20 -9.80
C LEU A 283 7.28 -11.04 -10.79
N ARG A 284 7.77 -9.86 -10.33
CA ARG A 284 7.76 -8.61 -11.11
C ARG A 284 9.13 -8.15 -11.58
N GLY A 285 10.19 -8.90 -11.24
CA GLY A 285 11.57 -8.60 -11.62
C GLY A 285 12.28 -7.61 -10.69
N LEU A 286 13.54 -7.34 -11.01
CA LEU A 286 14.39 -6.43 -10.27
C LEU A 286 13.92 -4.99 -10.41
N SER A 287 13.96 -4.24 -9.32
CA SER A 287 14.00 -2.77 -9.31
C SER A 287 14.75 -2.31 -8.06
N GLN A 288 15.29 -1.09 -8.09
CA GLN A 288 16.04 -0.55 -6.95
C GLN A 288 15.17 -0.53 -5.68
N LYS A 289 13.93 -0.09 -5.78
CA LYS A 289 12.99 -0.01 -4.64
C LYS A 289 12.62 -1.38 -4.09
N ARG A 290 12.28 -2.34 -4.94
CA ARG A 290 11.94 -3.69 -4.50
C ARG A 290 13.11 -4.34 -3.76
N VAL A 291 14.31 -4.22 -4.31
CA VAL A 291 15.52 -4.77 -3.67
C VAL A 291 15.81 -4.05 -2.35
N ARG A 292 15.76 -2.71 -2.30
CA ARG A 292 15.92 -1.96 -1.05
C ARG A 292 14.93 -2.43 0.01
N ARG A 293 13.63 -2.49 -0.32
CA ARG A 293 12.59 -2.98 0.59
C ARG A 293 12.91 -4.38 1.13
N LEU A 294 13.33 -5.30 0.29
CA LEU A 294 13.71 -6.64 0.73
C LEU A 294 14.90 -6.58 1.69
N ILE A 295 15.98 -5.90 1.29
CA ILE A 295 17.21 -5.79 2.08
C ILE A 295 16.92 -5.18 3.45
N ASP A 296 16.15 -4.10 3.54
CA ASP A 296 15.78 -3.44 4.79
C ASP A 296 15.08 -4.40 5.76
N LEU A 297 14.23 -5.30 5.24
CA LEU A 297 13.49 -6.26 6.04
C LEU A 297 14.36 -7.45 6.51
N ILE A 298 15.31 -7.90 5.67
CA ILE A 298 16.05 -9.15 5.97
C ILE A 298 17.50 -8.93 6.40
N ARG A 299 18.06 -7.74 6.23
CA ARG A 299 19.48 -7.43 6.45
C ARG A 299 20.02 -7.88 7.80
N ARG A 300 19.21 -7.77 8.87
CA ARG A 300 19.62 -8.14 10.24
C ARG A 300 19.50 -9.64 10.54
N THR A 301 18.84 -10.38 9.68
CA THR A 301 18.53 -11.81 9.89
C THR A 301 19.16 -12.72 8.84
N SER A 302 19.53 -12.17 7.67
CA SER A 302 20.07 -12.95 6.55
C SER A 302 21.59 -13.03 6.61
N ASP A 303 22.13 -14.24 6.69
CA ASP A 303 23.58 -14.49 6.66
C ASP A 303 24.25 -13.98 5.37
N ALA A 304 23.49 -13.99 4.28
CA ALA A 304 23.97 -13.50 2.98
C ALA A 304 24.30 -11.99 2.99
N LEU A 305 23.78 -11.24 3.96
CA LEU A 305 23.89 -9.79 4.07
C LEU A 305 24.64 -9.33 5.34
N GLU A 306 25.18 -10.23 6.12
CA GLU A 306 25.81 -9.94 7.42
C GLU A 306 26.89 -8.84 7.31
N LYS A 307 27.65 -8.83 6.22
CA LYS A 307 28.75 -7.88 6.00
C LYS A 307 28.34 -6.62 5.22
N LEU A 308 27.04 -6.45 4.89
CA LEU A 308 26.56 -5.31 4.11
C LEU A 308 26.64 -4.01 4.94
N PRO A 309 27.34 -2.97 4.49
CA PRO A 309 27.45 -1.69 5.21
C PRO A 309 26.07 -1.05 5.46
N GLU A 310 25.95 -0.26 6.53
CA GLU A 310 24.69 0.43 6.85
C GLU A 310 24.24 1.42 5.77
N ASN A 311 25.15 2.08 5.18
CA ASN A 311 24.94 3.07 4.13
C ASN A 311 25.12 2.51 2.72
N TRP A 312 24.90 1.21 2.51
CA TRP A 312 25.09 0.56 1.20
C TRP A 312 24.33 1.24 0.04
N GLU A 313 23.20 1.88 0.38
CA GLU A 313 22.37 2.59 -0.60
C GLU A 313 23.10 3.80 -1.23
N ASP A 314 24.03 4.43 -0.51
CA ASP A 314 24.81 5.53 -1.03
C ASP A 314 25.74 5.11 -2.20
N ALA A 315 25.94 3.79 -2.38
CA ALA A 315 26.65 3.27 -3.55
C ALA A 315 25.82 3.34 -4.85
N LEU A 316 24.51 3.54 -4.74
CA LEU A 316 23.61 3.56 -5.87
C LEU A 316 23.27 4.98 -6.31
N PRO A 317 22.97 5.19 -7.61
CA PRO A 317 22.33 6.42 -8.07
C PRO A 317 20.94 6.55 -7.42
N PRO A 318 20.48 7.75 -7.01
CA PRO A 318 19.24 7.92 -6.27
C PRO A 318 18.01 7.30 -6.94
N ASP A 319 17.80 7.54 -8.23
CA ASP A 319 16.57 7.17 -8.95
C ASP A 319 16.82 6.20 -10.11
N ALA A 320 17.81 5.33 -10.00
CA ALA A 320 18.15 4.42 -11.07
C ALA A 320 17.14 3.26 -11.23
N ALA A 321 16.70 3.04 -12.46
CA ALA A 321 15.84 1.91 -12.83
C ALA A 321 16.67 0.62 -12.96
N LEU A 322 17.13 0.05 -11.87
CA LEU A 322 18.03 -1.11 -11.86
C LEU A 322 17.27 -2.42 -12.12
N THR A 323 16.78 -2.59 -13.34
CA THR A 323 15.93 -3.73 -13.75
C THR A 323 16.70 -4.95 -14.29
N THR A 324 18.03 -4.82 -14.54
CA THR A 324 18.86 -5.92 -15.00
C THR A 324 20.15 -6.04 -14.19
N VAL A 325 20.75 -7.23 -14.19
CA VAL A 325 22.02 -7.52 -13.51
C VAL A 325 23.12 -6.56 -13.97
N GLU A 326 23.18 -6.28 -15.27
CA GLU A 326 24.19 -5.41 -15.88
C GLU A 326 24.07 -3.97 -15.38
N ARG A 327 22.81 -3.47 -15.19
CA ARG A 327 22.56 -2.13 -14.64
C ARG A 327 23.02 -2.03 -13.18
N TRP A 328 22.79 -3.07 -12.38
CA TRP A 328 23.32 -3.14 -11.01
C TRP A 328 24.83 -3.13 -10.99
N LYS A 329 25.50 -3.92 -11.85
CA LYS A 329 26.98 -3.91 -11.99
C LYS A 329 27.52 -2.53 -12.36
N GLN A 330 26.88 -1.84 -13.30
CA GLN A 330 27.26 -0.50 -13.72
C GLN A 330 27.03 0.53 -12.60
N ALA A 331 25.94 0.43 -11.87
CA ALA A 331 25.64 1.34 -10.77
C ALA A 331 26.71 1.28 -9.66
N PHE A 332 27.11 0.09 -9.25
CA PHE A 332 28.14 -0.09 -8.23
C PHE A 332 29.52 0.40 -8.68
N ARG A 333 29.90 0.26 -9.96
CA ARG A 333 31.18 0.72 -10.49
C ARG A 333 31.36 2.24 -10.52
N ARG A 334 30.31 3.01 -10.36
CA ARG A 334 30.36 4.47 -10.41
C ARG A 334 30.99 5.12 -9.18
N ARG A 335 31.10 4.42 -8.05
CA ARG A 335 31.65 4.92 -6.81
C ARG A 335 32.82 4.06 -6.32
N ALA A 336 33.85 4.69 -5.78
CA ALA A 336 35.10 4.02 -5.38
C ALA A 336 34.91 2.88 -4.36
N TRP A 337 33.90 2.97 -3.47
CA TRP A 337 33.57 1.94 -2.50
C TRP A 337 32.40 1.03 -2.92
N GLY A 338 31.85 1.25 -4.10
CA GLY A 338 30.75 0.44 -4.65
C GLY A 338 31.16 -1.01 -4.92
N GLU A 339 32.45 -1.30 -5.16
CA GLU A 339 32.96 -2.66 -5.36
C GLU A 339 32.76 -3.55 -4.11
N GLN A 340 32.99 -3.01 -2.91
CA GLN A 340 32.76 -3.75 -1.66
C GLN A 340 31.29 -4.12 -1.45
N VAL A 341 30.38 -3.22 -1.81
CA VAL A 341 28.94 -3.49 -1.80
C VAL A 341 28.55 -4.49 -2.88
N ALA A 342 29.16 -4.39 -4.06
CA ALA A 342 28.93 -5.29 -5.18
C ALA A 342 29.28 -6.74 -4.84
N ASP A 343 30.41 -6.99 -4.17
CA ASP A 343 30.83 -8.34 -3.78
C ASP A 343 29.77 -9.07 -2.94
N ILE A 344 29.02 -8.34 -2.12
CA ILE A 344 27.95 -8.90 -1.28
C ILE A 344 26.62 -8.94 -2.04
N MET A 345 26.29 -7.86 -2.75
CA MET A 345 24.98 -7.71 -3.36
C MET A 345 24.83 -8.44 -4.70
N MET A 346 25.89 -8.52 -5.54
CA MET A 346 25.76 -9.13 -6.85
C MET A 346 25.32 -10.59 -6.83
N PRO A 347 25.82 -11.46 -5.93
CA PRO A 347 25.30 -12.83 -5.82
C PRO A 347 23.80 -12.91 -5.47
N VAL A 348 23.30 -11.93 -4.70
CA VAL A 348 21.88 -11.81 -4.36
C VAL A 348 21.08 -11.33 -5.58
N ILE A 349 21.54 -10.28 -6.27
CA ILE A 349 20.91 -9.75 -7.47
C ILE A 349 20.85 -10.80 -8.59
N GLU A 350 21.93 -11.53 -8.82
CA GLU A 350 21.97 -12.63 -9.81
C GLU A 350 21.01 -13.76 -9.47
N LEU A 351 20.85 -14.10 -8.18
CA LEU A 351 19.84 -15.07 -7.76
C LEU A 351 18.43 -14.55 -8.03
N LEU A 352 18.13 -13.34 -7.58
CA LEU A 352 16.79 -12.73 -7.71
C LEU A 352 16.40 -12.51 -9.18
N SER A 353 17.36 -12.23 -10.06
CA SER A 353 17.10 -12.02 -11.50
C SER A 353 16.55 -13.24 -12.22
N LYS A 354 16.75 -14.43 -11.67
CA LYS A 354 16.24 -15.70 -12.23
C LYS A 354 14.73 -15.87 -12.04
N GLY A 355 14.11 -15.04 -11.17
CA GLY A 355 12.66 -15.02 -10.95
C GLY A 355 12.11 -16.30 -10.30
N ILE A 356 10.87 -16.64 -10.64
CA ILE A 356 10.12 -17.75 -10.05
C ILE A 356 10.85 -19.11 -10.02
N PRO A 357 11.59 -19.53 -11.06
CA PRO A 357 12.25 -20.85 -11.05
C PRO A 357 13.16 -21.10 -9.85
N VAL A 358 13.71 -20.06 -9.25
CA VAL A 358 14.60 -20.18 -8.07
C VAL A 358 13.90 -19.84 -6.75
N ALA A 359 12.57 -19.79 -6.71
CA ALA A 359 11.82 -19.37 -5.52
C ALA A 359 12.21 -20.13 -4.24
N ARG A 360 12.39 -21.45 -4.32
CA ARG A 360 12.82 -22.25 -3.17
C ARG A 360 14.23 -21.87 -2.72
N GLU A 361 15.20 -21.84 -3.63
CA GLU A 361 16.59 -21.48 -3.36
C GLU A 361 16.70 -20.04 -2.79
N ALA A 362 15.95 -19.11 -3.36
CA ALA A 362 15.93 -17.72 -2.89
C ALA A 362 15.42 -17.61 -1.46
N GLY A 363 14.35 -18.32 -1.12
CA GLY A 363 13.82 -18.37 0.25
C GLY A 363 14.84 -18.94 1.24
N GLU A 364 15.39 -20.12 0.95
CA GLU A 364 16.37 -20.81 1.80
C GLU A 364 17.66 -19.98 2.00
N ARG A 365 18.07 -19.22 0.99
CA ARG A 365 19.30 -18.41 1.04
C ARG A 365 19.08 -17.07 1.75
N LEU A 366 17.94 -16.42 1.57
CA LEU A 366 17.71 -15.04 2.01
C LEU A 366 16.89 -14.93 3.28
N LEU A 367 15.92 -15.81 3.49
CA LEU A 367 15.03 -15.75 4.64
C LEU A 367 15.50 -16.65 5.78
N ARG A 368 15.12 -16.32 7.03
CA ARG A 368 15.43 -17.11 8.22
C ARG A 368 14.22 -17.18 9.15
N GLY A 369 14.23 -18.15 10.05
CA GLY A 369 13.24 -18.25 11.12
C GLY A 369 11.81 -18.32 10.61
N ARG A 370 10.93 -17.48 11.16
CA ARG A 370 9.51 -17.44 10.83
C ARG A 370 9.23 -16.98 9.38
N ALA A 371 10.06 -16.08 8.85
CA ALA A 371 9.94 -15.64 7.46
C ALA A 371 10.16 -16.81 6.47
N LEU A 372 11.15 -17.66 6.73
CA LEU A 372 11.38 -18.87 5.93
C LEU A 372 10.20 -19.85 6.04
N LEU A 373 9.68 -20.09 7.25
CA LEU A 373 8.51 -20.97 7.43
C LEU A 373 7.26 -20.48 6.68
N ILE A 374 7.02 -19.16 6.71
CA ILE A 374 5.92 -18.53 5.93
C ILE A 374 6.15 -18.78 4.43
N TRP A 375 7.37 -18.61 3.96
CA TRP A 375 7.75 -18.82 2.58
C TRP A 375 7.57 -20.25 2.11
N GLU A 376 8.11 -21.21 2.87
CA GLU A 376 7.97 -22.64 2.58
C GLU A 376 6.51 -23.06 2.55
N ARG A 377 5.71 -22.55 3.50
CA ARG A 377 4.28 -22.80 3.51
C ARG A 377 3.58 -22.21 2.30
N ALA A 378 3.95 -21.01 1.88
CA ALA A 378 3.38 -20.39 0.68
C ALA A 378 3.68 -21.21 -0.58
N LEU A 379 4.88 -21.79 -0.68
CA LEU A 379 5.26 -22.67 -1.79
C LEU A 379 4.52 -24.01 -1.80
N VAL A 380 3.99 -24.43 -0.64
CA VAL A 380 3.14 -25.65 -0.53
C VAL A 380 1.68 -25.33 -0.81
N ASP A 381 1.18 -24.20 -0.27
CA ASP A 381 -0.23 -23.84 -0.31
C ASP A 381 -0.70 -23.29 -1.68
N GLY A 382 0.23 -22.89 -2.56
CA GLY A 382 -0.10 -22.34 -3.87
C GLY A 382 1.02 -22.47 -4.91
N PRO A 383 0.71 -22.22 -6.19
CA PRO A 383 1.72 -22.23 -7.23
C PRO A 383 2.70 -21.07 -7.05
N ALA A 384 3.97 -21.28 -7.44
CA ALA A 384 5.00 -20.26 -7.32
C ALA A 384 4.67 -18.95 -8.08
N SER A 385 3.87 -19.04 -9.14
CA SER A 385 3.37 -17.88 -9.91
C SER A 385 2.32 -17.03 -9.18
N ALA A 386 1.82 -17.48 -8.03
CA ALA A 386 0.84 -16.77 -7.20
C ALA A 386 1.31 -16.61 -5.73
N LEU A 387 2.63 -16.56 -5.53
CA LEU A 387 3.22 -16.43 -4.19
C LEU A 387 2.74 -15.21 -3.43
N ASP A 388 2.59 -14.07 -4.09
CA ASP A 388 2.06 -12.84 -3.49
C ASP A 388 0.65 -13.06 -2.91
N GLN A 389 -0.28 -13.59 -3.71
CA GLN A 389 -1.65 -13.89 -3.29
C GLN A 389 -1.69 -14.97 -2.20
N THR A 390 -0.80 -15.96 -2.29
CA THR A 390 -0.72 -17.01 -1.30
C THR A 390 -0.26 -16.46 0.06
N ILE A 391 0.81 -15.65 0.08
CA ILE A 391 1.32 -15.01 1.31
C ILE A 391 0.29 -14.07 1.92
N GLU A 392 -0.43 -13.27 1.11
CA GLU A 392 -1.52 -12.42 1.58
C GLU A 392 -2.65 -13.20 2.24
N SER A 393 -2.95 -14.39 1.73
CA SER A 393 -3.99 -15.26 2.27
C SER A 393 -3.58 -16.09 3.48
N LEU A 394 -2.27 -16.23 3.74
CA LEU A 394 -1.76 -17.02 4.86
C LEU A 394 -2.12 -16.38 6.20
N ARG A 395 -2.55 -17.25 7.13
CA ARG A 395 -2.78 -16.92 8.53
C ARG A 395 -1.77 -17.63 9.41
N ILE A 396 -1.26 -16.90 10.38
CA ILE A 396 -0.29 -17.39 11.38
C ILE A 396 -0.82 -17.13 12.79
N ASP A 397 -0.42 -17.95 13.74
CA ASP A 397 -0.80 -17.78 15.15
C ASP A 397 -0.16 -16.49 15.71
N ASP A 398 -0.86 -15.83 16.63
CA ASP A 398 -0.49 -14.55 17.24
C ASP A 398 0.28 -14.66 18.56
N ASP A 399 0.66 -15.87 18.97
CA ASP A 399 1.40 -16.21 20.19
C ASP A 399 0.67 -15.91 21.53
N TYR A 400 -0.62 -15.50 21.49
CA TYR A 400 -1.44 -15.30 22.68
C TYR A 400 -2.13 -16.60 23.12
N GLU A 401 -2.25 -16.79 24.47
CA GLU A 401 -3.02 -17.90 25.01
C GLU A 401 -4.53 -17.59 24.98
N PRO A 402 -5.36 -18.40 24.28
CA PRO A 402 -6.78 -18.10 24.07
C PRO A 402 -7.60 -17.93 25.35
N PHE A 403 -7.19 -18.56 26.44
CA PHE A 403 -7.92 -18.57 27.71
C PHE A 403 -7.36 -17.60 28.76
N SER A 404 -6.43 -16.77 28.37
CA SER A 404 -5.94 -15.64 29.17
C SER A 404 -6.07 -14.28 28.44
N SER A 405 -6.66 -14.31 27.25
CA SER A 405 -6.76 -13.15 26.35
C SER A 405 -8.19 -12.82 25.97
N ILE A 406 -8.42 -11.59 25.55
CA ILE A 406 -9.67 -11.16 24.89
C ILE A 406 -9.71 -11.86 23.53
N ALA A 407 -10.82 -12.53 23.21
CA ALA A 407 -10.95 -13.22 21.95
C ALA A 407 -11.52 -12.29 20.86
N TYR A 408 -10.80 -12.16 19.72
CA TYR A 408 -11.33 -11.59 18.50
C TYR A 408 -11.52 -12.71 17.46
N MET A 409 -12.75 -12.89 16.96
CA MET A 409 -13.08 -14.08 16.18
C MET A 409 -14.25 -13.87 15.21
N SER A 410 -14.50 -14.87 14.35
CA SER A 410 -15.72 -14.93 13.56
C SER A 410 -16.96 -15.22 14.43
N ALA A 411 -18.14 -14.82 13.94
CA ALA A 411 -19.42 -15.15 14.59
C ALA A 411 -19.61 -16.65 14.75
N GLU A 412 -19.25 -17.43 13.73
CA GLU A 412 -19.29 -18.89 13.74
C GLU A 412 -18.45 -19.48 14.89
N ALA A 413 -17.20 -19.01 15.05
CA ALA A 413 -16.34 -19.48 16.14
C ALA A 413 -16.92 -19.13 17.52
N LEU A 414 -17.52 -17.94 17.66
CA LEU A 414 -18.19 -17.52 18.89
C LEU A 414 -19.44 -18.35 19.17
N ALA A 415 -20.25 -18.68 18.17
CA ALA A 415 -21.42 -19.53 18.32
C ALA A 415 -21.05 -20.94 18.82
N THR A 416 -19.90 -21.47 18.45
CA THR A 416 -19.39 -22.77 18.95
C THR A 416 -18.80 -22.70 20.35
N MET A 417 -18.22 -21.55 20.73
CA MET A 417 -17.55 -21.35 22.03
C MET A 417 -17.97 -20.01 22.66
N PRO A 418 -19.14 -19.95 23.30
CA PRO A 418 -19.72 -18.71 23.86
C PRO A 418 -18.82 -18.06 24.91
N ARG A 419 -18.99 -16.74 25.08
CA ARG A 419 -18.35 -15.91 26.10
C ARG A 419 -19.42 -15.15 26.90
N THR A 420 -19.05 -14.71 28.11
CA THR A 420 -19.94 -13.99 29.01
C THR A 420 -20.26 -12.57 28.51
N HIS A 421 -19.26 -11.88 27.99
CA HIS A 421 -19.38 -10.52 27.48
C HIS A 421 -18.98 -10.49 26.01
N VAL A 422 -19.92 -10.11 25.15
CA VAL A 422 -19.77 -10.17 23.71
C VAL A 422 -20.03 -8.80 23.10
N ARG A 423 -19.19 -8.43 22.13
CA ARG A 423 -19.44 -7.29 21.24
C ARG A 423 -19.43 -7.77 19.79
N LEU A 424 -20.56 -7.61 19.10
CA LEU A 424 -20.70 -7.91 17.68
C LEU A 424 -20.47 -6.66 16.87
N LEU A 425 -19.54 -6.72 15.93
CA LEU A 425 -19.17 -5.62 15.05
C LEU A 425 -19.76 -5.77 13.65
N GLY A 426 -19.95 -4.64 12.98
CA GLY A 426 -20.31 -4.62 11.56
C GLY A 426 -21.76 -5.01 11.30
N LEU A 427 -22.68 -4.79 12.24
CA LEU A 427 -24.10 -5.09 12.08
C LEU A 427 -24.77 -4.17 11.06
N THR A 428 -24.28 -4.24 9.82
CA THR A 428 -24.82 -3.53 8.66
C THR A 428 -25.61 -4.48 7.75
N SER A 429 -26.49 -3.93 6.93
CA SER A 429 -27.35 -4.70 6.01
C SER A 429 -26.58 -5.50 4.94
N ARG A 430 -25.29 -5.19 4.74
CA ARG A 430 -24.40 -5.89 3.79
C ARG A 430 -23.62 -7.03 4.44
N ALA A 431 -23.33 -6.90 5.73
CA ALA A 431 -22.43 -7.82 6.44
C ALA A 431 -23.20 -8.82 7.34
N TRP A 432 -24.39 -8.47 7.82
CA TRP A 432 -25.20 -9.34 8.67
C TRP A 432 -26.69 -9.38 8.25
N PRO A 433 -27.16 -10.45 7.65
CA PRO A 433 -26.37 -11.59 7.14
C PRO A 433 -25.62 -11.20 5.88
N ARG A 434 -24.51 -11.92 5.61
CA ARG A 434 -23.80 -11.81 4.34
C ARG A 434 -24.71 -12.23 3.20
N GLY A 435 -24.43 -11.72 2.00
CA GLY A 435 -25.18 -12.06 0.81
C GLY A 435 -25.05 -13.53 0.43
N ILE A 436 -25.99 -14.01 -0.37
CA ILE A 436 -25.91 -15.34 -0.98
C ILE A 436 -24.74 -15.32 -1.97
N SER A 437 -23.85 -16.29 -1.85
CA SER A 437 -22.74 -16.50 -2.77
C SER A 437 -22.85 -17.90 -3.35
N GLU A 438 -22.97 -17.98 -4.66
CA GLU A 438 -22.89 -19.24 -5.40
C GLU A 438 -21.44 -19.75 -5.40
N ASP A 439 -21.28 -21.05 -5.60
CA ASP A 439 -19.94 -21.58 -5.81
C ASP A 439 -19.41 -21.15 -7.18
N GLY A 440 -18.15 -20.68 -7.22
CA GLY A 440 -17.56 -20.10 -8.44
C GLY A 440 -17.40 -21.05 -9.60
N LEU A 441 -17.29 -22.36 -9.34
CA LEU A 441 -17.13 -23.39 -10.35
C LEU A 441 -18.40 -24.22 -10.54
N ILE A 442 -19.26 -24.30 -9.52
CA ILE A 442 -20.51 -25.07 -9.51
C ILE A 442 -21.66 -24.13 -9.13
N PRO A 443 -22.13 -23.30 -10.05
CA PRO A 443 -23.20 -22.34 -9.80
C PRO A 443 -24.55 -23.04 -9.59
N ASP A 444 -25.52 -22.31 -9.05
CA ASP A 444 -26.82 -22.81 -8.58
C ASP A 444 -27.65 -23.53 -9.67
N HIS A 445 -27.45 -23.17 -10.95
CA HIS A 445 -28.16 -23.85 -12.04
C HIS A 445 -27.57 -25.25 -12.34
N VAL A 446 -26.33 -25.54 -11.88
CA VAL A 446 -25.72 -26.89 -11.98
C VAL A 446 -26.09 -27.73 -10.76
N ILE A 447 -25.77 -27.23 -9.58
CA ILE A 447 -26.18 -27.81 -8.29
C ILE A 447 -26.63 -26.67 -7.37
N PRO A 448 -27.89 -26.67 -6.92
CA PRO A 448 -28.39 -25.67 -5.98
C PRO A 448 -27.49 -25.59 -4.74
N THR A 449 -27.12 -24.37 -4.32
CA THR A 449 -26.21 -24.11 -3.18
C THR A 449 -26.62 -24.93 -1.93
N ARG A 450 -27.92 -25.06 -1.62
CA ARG A 450 -28.40 -25.86 -0.47
C ARG A 450 -28.17 -27.38 -0.56
N ARG A 451 -27.84 -27.88 -1.75
CA ARG A 451 -27.43 -29.29 -1.92
C ARG A 451 -25.93 -29.45 -1.70
N LEU A 452 -25.14 -28.46 -2.12
CA LEU A 452 -23.69 -28.43 -1.88
C LEU A 452 -23.35 -28.07 -0.43
N ASP A 453 -24.12 -27.14 0.16
CA ASP A 453 -23.91 -26.62 1.49
C ASP A 453 -25.27 -26.58 2.21
N PRO A 454 -25.51 -27.45 3.18
CA PRO A 454 -26.79 -27.56 3.89
C PRO A 454 -27.11 -26.31 4.72
N LEU A 455 -26.11 -25.48 4.99
CA LEU A 455 -26.25 -24.22 5.73
C LEU A 455 -25.62 -23.09 4.96
N PRO A 456 -26.30 -22.53 3.93
CA PRO A 456 -25.77 -21.41 3.16
C PRO A 456 -25.39 -20.22 4.05
N LEU A 457 -24.39 -19.45 3.62
CA LEU A 457 -23.75 -18.42 4.41
C LEU A 457 -24.72 -17.45 5.12
N ALA A 458 -25.74 -16.99 4.40
CA ALA A 458 -26.73 -16.08 4.97
C ALA A 458 -27.61 -16.75 6.07
N GLU A 459 -27.86 -18.03 5.95
CA GLU A 459 -28.61 -18.78 6.94
C GLU A 459 -27.77 -19.12 8.16
N GLN A 460 -26.49 -19.45 7.92
CA GLN A 460 -25.51 -19.63 8.97
C GLN A 460 -25.35 -18.36 9.81
N ASP A 461 -25.22 -17.20 9.20
CA ASP A 461 -25.09 -15.92 9.91
C ASP A 461 -26.32 -15.65 10.81
N ARG A 462 -27.53 -15.96 10.34
CA ARG A 462 -28.76 -15.82 11.16
C ARG A 462 -28.76 -16.79 12.34
N ARG A 463 -28.37 -18.03 12.11
CA ARG A 463 -28.28 -19.04 13.18
C ARG A 463 -27.19 -18.71 14.17
N ASP A 464 -26.03 -18.25 13.71
CA ASP A 464 -24.95 -17.85 14.58
C ASP A 464 -25.34 -16.65 15.45
N PHE A 465 -26.01 -15.65 14.86
CA PHE A 465 -26.52 -14.50 15.61
C PHE A 465 -27.52 -14.95 16.71
N ALA A 466 -28.50 -15.76 16.34
CA ALA A 466 -29.48 -16.29 17.30
C ALA A 466 -28.82 -17.15 18.38
N THR A 467 -27.86 -18.00 17.99
CA THR A 467 -27.07 -18.83 18.90
C THR A 467 -26.28 -18.02 19.90
N ILE A 468 -25.60 -16.97 19.44
CA ILE A 468 -24.81 -16.08 20.29
C ILE A 468 -25.71 -15.44 21.35
N LEU A 469 -26.88 -14.93 20.95
CA LEU A 469 -27.83 -14.34 21.90
C LEU A 469 -28.34 -15.39 22.90
N ALA A 470 -28.68 -16.60 22.43
CA ALA A 470 -29.25 -17.67 23.26
C ALA A 470 -28.23 -18.33 24.18
N THR A 471 -26.93 -18.28 23.86
CA THR A 471 -25.88 -18.96 24.62
C THR A 471 -25.03 -18.02 25.49
N THR A 472 -25.10 -16.71 25.30
CA THR A 472 -24.37 -15.75 26.13
C THR A 472 -25.01 -15.68 27.52
N SER A 473 -24.44 -16.41 28.48
CA SER A 473 -24.91 -16.48 29.85
C SER A 473 -23.94 -15.82 30.82
N GLY A 474 -24.41 -15.44 32.01
CA GLY A 474 -23.60 -14.92 33.09
C GLY A 474 -22.59 -15.94 33.60
N SER A 475 -21.51 -15.47 34.17
CA SER A 475 -20.56 -16.32 34.87
C SER A 475 -21.01 -16.63 36.29
N ARG A 476 -20.80 -17.87 36.72
CA ARG A 476 -21.15 -18.32 38.06
C ARG A 476 -19.93 -18.82 38.80
N SER A 477 -19.86 -18.56 40.09
CA SER A 477 -18.84 -19.15 40.97
C SER A 477 -18.98 -20.68 41.04
N PRO A 478 -17.94 -21.40 41.49
CA PRO A 478 -18.04 -22.84 41.74
C PRO A 478 -19.18 -23.23 42.72
N ARG A 479 -19.64 -22.29 43.53
CA ARG A 479 -20.74 -22.43 44.46
C ARG A 479 -22.14 -22.08 43.86
N GLY A 480 -22.23 -21.78 42.52
CA GLY A 480 -23.43 -21.45 41.80
C GLY A 480 -23.92 -19.99 41.94
N VAL A 481 -23.17 -19.15 42.67
CA VAL A 481 -23.49 -17.73 42.80
C VAL A 481 -23.17 -17.01 41.48
N GLU A 482 -24.10 -16.23 40.97
CA GLU A 482 -23.86 -15.40 39.77
C GLU A 482 -22.82 -14.34 40.08
N ILE A 483 -21.71 -14.33 39.31
CA ILE A 483 -20.61 -13.37 39.42
C ILE A 483 -20.89 -12.16 38.50
N SER A 484 -21.32 -12.45 37.25
CA SER A 484 -21.68 -11.42 36.30
C SER A 484 -22.82 -11.87 35.41
N ARG A 485 -23.69 -10.93 35.02
CA ARG A 485 -24.74 -11.17 34.02
C ARG A 485 -24.13 -11.12 32.64
N GLY A 486 -24.50 -12.05 31.76
CA GLY A 486 -24.07 -12.04 30.35
C GLY A 486 -24.54 -10.78 29.63
N SER A 487 -23.74 -10.26 28.73
CA SER A 487 -24.08 -9.07 27.94
C SER A 487 -23.67 -9.20 26.48
N VAL A 488 -24.50 -8.67 25.58
CA VAL A 488 -24.21 -8.55 24.14
C VAL A 488 -24.37 -7.11 23.71
N THR A 489 -23.33 -6.53 23.17
CA THR A 489 -23.33 -5.19 22.58
C THR A 489 -23.36 -5.34 21.05
N LEU A 490 -24.43 -4.87 20.44
CA LEU A 490 -24.62 -4.80 18.99
C LEU A 490 -24.05 -3.50 18.46
N SER A 491 -23.10 -3.58 17.51
CA SER A 491 -22.34 -2.42 17.03
C SER A 491 -22.34 -2.35 15.51
N TRP A 492 -22.43 -1.15 14.96
CA TRP A 492 -22.31 -0.89 13.53
C TRP A 492 -21.72 0.47 13.21
N ALA A 493 -21.06 0.57 12.05
CA ALA A 493 -20.60 1.81 11.46
C ALA A 493 -21.72 2.51 10.69
N ARG A 494 -21.84 3.84 10.82
CA ARG A 494 -22.78 4.65 10.04
C ARG A 494 -22.32 4.91 8.61
N ARG A 495 -21.04 4.86 8.35
CA ARG A 495 -20.40 5.16 7.06
C ARG A 495 -19.26 4.19 6.77
N ASP A 496 -19.07 3.90 5.49
CA ASP A 496 -17.87 3.19 5.01
C ASP A 496 -16.63 4.13 4.93
N ALA A 497 -15.52 3.61 4.40
CA ALA A 497 -14.27 4.36 4.24
C ALA A 497 -14.41 5.54 3.27
N GLU A 498 -15.29 5.43 2.28
CA GLU A 498 -15.59 6.48 1.28
C GLU A 498 -16.65 7.48 1.77
N GLY A 499 -17.13 7.34 3.00
CA GLY A 499 -18.11 8.24 3.60
C GLY A 499 -19.57 7.96 3.21
N ARG A 500 -19.88 6.87 2.47
CA ARG A 500 -21.23 6.47 2.10
C ARG A 500 -21.98 5.93 3.31
N LYS A 501 -23.27 6.22 3.42
CA LYS A 501 -24.12 5.72 4.50
C LYS A 501 -24.30 4.19 4.41
N LEU A 502 -24.23 3.53 5.56
CA LEU A 502 -24.47 2.10 5.69
C LEU A 502 -25.85 1.88 6.34
N GLY A 503 -26.62 0.91 5.81
CA GLY A 503 -27.88 0.46 6.43
C GLY A 503 -27.61 -0.44 7.63
N ILE A 504 -28.51 -0.44 8.60
CA ILE A 504 -28.46 -1.32 9.78
C ILE A 504 -28.87 -2.73 9.37
N SER A 505 -28.28 -3.74 9.99
CA SER A 505 -28.63 -5.15 9.80
C SER A 505 -30.11 -5.41 10.19
N PRO A 506 -30.83 -6.19 9.40
CA PRO A 506 -32.20 -6.63 9.75
C PRO A 506 -32.24 -7.59 10.97
N LEU A 507 -31.09 -8.09 11.41
CA LEU A 507 -31.00 -8.95 12.61
C LEU A 507 -31.03 -8.16 13.92
N VAL A 508 -30.75 -6.86 13.87
CA VAL A 508 -30.81 -5.99 15.05
C VAL A 508 -32.27 -5.80 15.44
N PRO A 509 -32.68 -6.07 16.70
CA PRO A 509 -34.05 -5.82 17.16
C PRO A 509 -34.46 -4.36 16.90
N LYS A 510 -35.68 -4.17 16.43
CA LYS A 510 -36.18 -2.87 15.96
C LYS A 510 -36.09 -1.78 17.03
N GLU A 511 -36.41 -2.09 18.26
CA GLU A 511 -36.37 -1.15 19.40
C GLU A 511 -34.95 -0.64 19.68
N LEU A 512 -33.94 -1.51 19.48
CA LEU A 512 -32.53 -1.19 19.64
C LEU A 512 -31.98 -0.45 18.41
N ALA A 513 -32.48 -0.77 17.23
CA ALA A 513 -32.11 -0.10 15.99
C ALA A 513 -32.61 1.37 15.93
N GLU A 514 -33.81 1.61 16.51
CA GLU A 514 -34.40 2.97 16.58
C GLU A 514 -33.77 3.86 17.62
N ASN A 515 -33.24 3.29 18.71
CA ASN A 515 -32.66 4.05 19.83
C ASN A 515 -31.23 3.58 20.21
N PRO A 516 -30.28 3.54 19.28
CA PRO A 516 -28.91 3.18 19.62
C PRO A 516 -28.19 4.29 20.36
N ARG A 517 -27.23 3.94 21.19
CA ARG A 517 -26.29 4.92 21.71
C ARG A 517 -25.36 5.37 20.58
N HIS A 518 -25.52 6.63 20.14
CA HIS A 518 -24.64 7.23 19.13
C HIS A 518 -23.30 7.63 19.73
N LEU A 519 -22.24 6.99 19.27
CA LEU A 519 -20.87 7.35 19.68
C LEU A 519 -20.27 8.36 18.67
N ARG A 520 -19.75 9.46 19.20
CA ARG A 520 -19.07 10.50 18.43
C ARG A 520 -17.56 10.28 18.50
N LEU A 521 -16.84 10.56 17.41
CA LEU A 521 -15.37 10.51 17.40
C LEU A 521 -14.74 11.41 18.45
N THR A 522 -15.38 12.54 18.73
CA THR A 522 -14.94 13.54 19.70
C THR A 522 -15.45 13.28 21.13
N ALA A 523 -16.16 12.16 21.37
CA ALA A 523 -16.65 11.83 22.71
C ALA A 523 -15.48 11.54 23.64
N LYS A 524 -15.52 12.11 24.85
CA LYS A 524 -14.52 11.81 25.88
C LYS A 524 -14.60 10.34 26.26
N PRO A 525 -13.51 9.57 26.15
CA PRO A 525 -13.51 8.18 26.57
C PRO A 525 -13.57 8.06 28.09
N HIS A 526 -14.42 7.17 28.60
CA HIS A 526 -14.44 6.82 30.02
C HIS A 526 -13.23 5.93 30.40
N HIS A 527 -12.80 5.10 29.45
CA HIS A 527 -11.65 4.21 29.59
C HIS A 527 -10.73 4.42 28.39
N ALA A 528 -9.62 5.14 28.63
CA ALA A 528 -8.64 5.44 27.59
C ALA A 528 -7.91 4.16 27.16
N MET A 529 -7.80 3.94 25.86
CA MET A 529 -7.03 2.82 25.31
C MET A 529 -5.57 3.18 25.02
N SER A 530 -5.26 4.47 24.92
CA SER A 530 -3.92 4.96 24.60
C SER A 530 -3.64 6.29 25.30
N GLU A 531 -2.41 6.78 25.22
CA GLU A 531 -2.05 8.12 25.71
C GLU A 531 -2.83 9.22 24.99
N ALA A 532 -3.06 9.06 23.69
CA ALA A 532 -3.90 10.00 22.93
C ALA A 532 -5.33 10.07 23.47
N ASP A 533 -5.92 8.92 23.82
CA ASP A 533 -7.23 8.86 24.45
C ASP A 533 -7.24 9.50 25.84
N ARG A 534 -6.17 9.31 26.62
CA ARG A 534 -6.02 9.90 27.94
C ARG A 534 -5.99 11.42 27.84
N LEU A 535 -5.22 11.95 26.92
CA LEU A 535 -5.14 13.39 26.67
C LEU A 535 -6.46 13.96 26.12
N LEU A 536 -7.17 13.21 25.28
CA LEU A 536 -8.50 13.59 24.80
C LEU A 536 -9.50 13.70 25.95
N ALA A 537 -9.41 12.83 26.95
CA ALA A 537 -10.24 12.88 28.16
C ALA A 537 -9.85 14.02 29.11
N ARG A 538 -8.63 14.56 28.99
CA ARG A 538 -8.07 15.65 29.83
C ARG A 538 -7.63 16.82 28.96
N PRO A 539 -8.57 17.57 28.36
CA PRO A 539 -8.24 18.63 27.41
C PRO A 539 -7.39 19.75 28.02
N GLU A 540 -7.53 20.01 29.33
CA GLU A 540 -6.72 21.01 30.04
C GLU A 540 -5.26 20.59 30.14
N GLU A 541 -5.00 19.30 30.45
CA GLU A 541 -3.64 18.74 30.45
C GLU A 541 -3.05 18.72 29.02
N PHE A 542 -3.83 18.29 28.03
CA PHE A 542 -3.42 18.34 26.63
C PHE A 542 -3.03 19.76 26.21
N ALA A 543 -3.87 20.76 26.56
CA ALA A 543 -3.64 22.15 26.18
C ALA A 543 -2.36 22.75 26.81
N THR A 544 -1.80 22.16 27.87
CA THR A 544 -0.53 22.60 28.47
C THR A 544 0.72 21.98 27.79
N THR A 545 0.56 20.96 26.93
CA THR A 545 1.71 20.40 26.22
C THR A 545 2.23 21.38 25.18
N ALA A 546 3.56 21.43 25.00
CA ALA A 546 4.18 22.33 24.03
C ALA A 546 3.66 22.13 22.59
N HIS A 547 3.41 20.85 22.21
CA HIS A 547 2.84 20.53 20.89
C HIS A 547 1.41 21.02 20.72
N ALA A 548 0.57 20.88 21.76
CA ALA A 548 -0.81 21.35 21.72
C ALA A 548 -0.89 22.87 21.69
N ILE A 549 -0.09 23.57 22.50
CA ILE A 549 0.01 25.01 22.47
C ILE A 549 0.37 25.52 21.09
N SER A 550 1.40 24.94 20.49
CA SER A 550 1.83 25.28 19.13
C SER A 550 0.75 24.95 18.08
N ALA A 551 0.11 23.78 18.18
CA ALA A 551 -0.93 23.37 17.22
C ALA A 551 -2.19 24.23 17.32
N ILE A 552 -2.62 24.59 18.52
CA ILE A 552 -3.78 25.47 18.76
C ILE A 552 -3.48 26.86 18.21
N ALA A 553 -2.32 27.43 18.56
CA ALA A 553 -1.90 28.73 18.05
C ALA A 553 -1.82 28.74 16.51
N CYS A 554 -1.25 27.69 15.91
CA CYS A 554 -1.19 27.55 14.48
C CYS A 554 -2.59 27.45 13.84
N TRP A 555 -3.50 26.68 14.45
CA TRP A 555 -4.87 26.55 13.99
C TRP A 555 -5.62 27.87 14.04
N ASP A 556 -5.55 28.59 15.13
CA ASP A 556 -6.20 29.89 15.33
C ASP A 556 -5.65 30.91 14.33
N ASP A 557 -4.33 30.98 14.18
CA ASP A 557 -3.63 31.85 13.25
C ASP A 557 -4.01 31.56 11.77
N TRP A 558 -4.17 30.30 11.39
CA TRP A 558 -4.62 29.95 10.03
C TRP A 558 -6.08 30.35 9.76
N HIS A 559 -6.89 30.48 10.81
CA HIS A 559 -8.28 30.92 10.71
C HIS A 559 -8.46 32.44 10.83
N ASP A 560 -7.45 33.15 11.32
CA ASP A 560 -7.44 34.61 11.29
C ASP A 560 -7.32 35.13 9.82
N THR A 561 -7.83 36.31 9.58
CA THR A 561 -7.68 37.03 8.31
C THR A 561 -6.39 37.85 8.23
N GLN A 562 -5.77 38.14 9.37
CA GLN A 562 -4.51 38.87 9.49
C GLN A 562 -3.34 37.90 9.30
N ILE A 563 -2.15 38.44 8.99
CA ILE A 563 -0.92 37.69 8.89
C ILE A 563 -0.32 37.48 10.27
N THR A 564 0.12 36.26 10.53
CA THR A 564 0.67 35.83 11.79
C THR A 564 2.03 35.17 11.60
N PRO A 565 2.77 34.85 12.67
CA PRO A 565 4.02 34.08 12.55
C PRO A 565 3.87 32.73 11.82
N HIS A 566 2.71 32.04 11.96
CA HIS A 566 2.46 30.76 11.30
C HIS A 566 2.17 30.89 9.79
N ASP A 567 2.05 32.11 9.28
CA ASP A 567 1.93 32.38 7.85
C ASP A 567 3.28 32.61 7.16
N GLY A 568 4.37 32.64 7.94
CA GLY A 568 5.72 32.86 7.43
C GLY A 568 6.35 34.19 7.84
N LEU A 569 5.79 34.89 8.85
CA LEU A 569 6.47 36.01 9.46
C LEU A 569 7.60 35.52 10.38
N VAL A 570 8.79 35.95 10.13
CA VAL A 570 9.97 35.65 10.97
C VAL A 570 10.70 36.92 11.33
N ARG A 571 11.65 36.85 12.26
CA ARG A 571 12.47 38.03 12.61
C ARG A 571 13.26 38.53 11.40
N ALA A 572 13.37 39.81 11.26
CA ALA A 572 14.22 40.45 10.24
C ALA A 572 15.66 39.96 10.31
N ASN A 573 16.30 39.86 9.17
CA ASN A 573 17.69 39.40 9.03
C ASN A 573 17.98 38.02 9.64
N HIS A 574 17.01 37.10 9.56
CA HIS A 574 17.18 35.73 10.07
C HIS A 574 18.41 35.06 9.42
N PRO A 575 19.35 34.48 10.19
CA PRO A 575 20.61 33.96 9.63
C PRO A 575 20.46 32.93 8.50
N ARG A 576 19.47 32.02 8.60
CA ARG A 576 19.20 31.03 7.54
C ARG A 576 18.69 31.66 6.25
N ILE A 577 17.90 32.72 6.34
CA ILE A 577 17.41 33.48 5.17
C ILE A 577 18.57 34.22 4.52
N LEU A 578 19.40 34.91 5.30
CA LEU A 578 20.59 35.57 4.78
C LEU A 578 21.56 34.58 4.13
N ALA A 579 21.73 33.41 4.74
CA ALA A 579 22.55 32.34 4.14
C ALA A 579 21.96 31.85 2.80
N ALA A 580 20.62 31.69 2.72
CA ALA A 580 19.96 31.31 1.47
C ALA A 580 20.13 32.38 0.39
N LEU A 581 19.97 33.65 0.70
CA LEU A 581 20.17 34.78 -0.24
C LEU A 581 21.61 34.93 -0.71
N ARG A 582 22.58 34.56 0.11
CA ARG A 582 24.05 34.62 -0.26
C ARG A 582 24.47 33.48 -1.18
N ARG A 583 23.63 32.49 -1.40
CA ARG A 583 23.95 31.41 -2.36
C ARG A 583 24.04 31.99 -3.78
N THR A 584 24.68 31.24 -4.67
CA THR A 584 24.56 31.55 -6.11
C THR A 584 23.27 30.93 -6.64
N HIS A 585 22.45 31.75 -7.30
CA HIS A 585 21.06 31.39 -7.68
C HIS A 585 20.97 30.98 -9.14
N SER A 586 20.21 29.94 -9.43
CA SER A 586 19.73 29.67 -10.78
C SER A 586 18.49 30.52 -11.12
N ALA A 587 18.13 30.61 -12.37
CA ALA A 587 16.88 31.24 -12.79
C ALA A 587 15.65 30.66 -12.07
N THR A 588 15.62 29.34 -11.83
CA THR A 588 14.55 28.67 -11.09
C THR A 588 14.49 29.13 -9.63
N SER A 589 15.63 29.26 -8.94
CA SER A 589 15.62 29.73 -7.55
C SER A 589 15.25 31.20 -7.43
N LEU A 590 15.65 32.05 -8.39
CA LEU A 590 15.19 33.44 -8.45
C LEU A 590 13.71 33.56 -8.78
N ARG A 591 13.19 32.75 -9.69
CA ARG A 591 11.76 32.70 -9.96
C ARG A 591 10.97 32.34 -8.68
N LYS A 592 11.47 31.37 -7.90
CA LYS A 592 10.87 31.00 -6.61
C LYS A 592 10.89 32.17 -5.62
N LEU A 593 12.02 32.88 -5.51
CA LEU A 593 12.14 34.09 -4.68
C LEU A 593 11.13 35.16 -5.09
N LEU A 594 10.94 35.39 -6.38
CA LEU A 594 10.05 36.42 -6.93
C LEU A 594 8.57 36.05 -6.82
N ARG A 595 8.23 34.78 -6.89
CA ARG A 595 6.85 34.34 -7.03
C ARG A 595 6.30 33.57 -5.84
N ASP A 596 7.15 33.01 -4.98
CA ASP A 596 6.76 32.27 -3.77
C ASP A 596 7.84 32.41 -2.69
N PRO A 597 7.90 33.55 -2.00
CA PRO A 597 8.86 33.78 -0.92
C PRO A 597 8.88 32.70 0.15
N LEU A 598 7.70 32.16 0.53
CA LEU A 598 7.61 31.07 1.50
C LEU A 598 8.23 29.78 0.96
N GLY A 599 7.87 29.37 -0.26
CA GLY A 599 8.45 28.22 -0.92
C GLY A 599 9.96 28.36 -1.15
N PHE A 600 10.46 29.57 -1.41
CA PHE A 600 11.90 29.84 -1.47
C PHE A 600 12.58 29.54 -0.14
N VAL A 601 12.03 29.99 0.98
CA VAL A 601 12.58 29.71 2.31
C VAL A 601 12.52 28.22 2.63
N TRP A 602 11.40 27.55 2.38
CA TRP A 602 11.28 26.12 2.60
C TRP A 602 12.34 25.34 1.82
N GLN A 603 12.47 25.60 0.54
CA GLN A 603 13.39 24.84 -0.31
C GLN A 603 14.87 25.20 -0.09
N TYR A 604 15.21 26.50 -0.02
CA TYR A 604 16.60 26.93 -0.03
C TYR A 604 17.19 27.29 1.34
N ALA A 605 16.35 27.62 2.33
CA ALA A 605 16.82 27.89 3.69
C ALA A 605 16.60 26.68 4.63
N LEU A 606 15.56 25.87 4.42
CA LEU A 606 15.21 24.71 5.24
C LEU A 606 15.49 23.36 4.58
N GLY A 607 15.67 23.32 3.25
CA GLY A 607 15.99 22.10 2.52
C GLY A 607 14.79 21.19 2.26
N PHE A 608 13.57 21.70 2.26
CA PHE A 608 12.37 20.92 1.95
C PHE A 608 12.38 20.51 0.48
N ALA A 609 12.01 19.27 0.20
CA ALA A 609 11.81 18.72 -1.13
C ALA A 609 10.47 18.00 -1.19
N ALA A 610 9.89 17.92 -2.39
CA ALA A 610 8.73 17.09 -2.62
C ALA A 610 9.10 15.61 -2.44
N PRO A 611 8.23 14.79 -1.81
CA PRO A 611 8.45 13.36 -1.75
C PRO A 611 8.32 12.74 -3.16
N GLU A 612 9.20 11.81 -3.50
CA GLU A 612 9.13 11.06 -4.74
C GLU A 612 8.37 9.76 -4.51
N PHE A 613 7.29 9.54 -5.28
CA PHE A 613 6.39 8.41 -5.08
C PHE A 613 6.45 7.34 -6.17
N ASP A 614 6.91 7.67 -7.39
CA ASP A 614 6.80 6.79 -8.55
C ASP A 614 8.14 6.22 -8.99
N ASP A 615 8.26 4.87 -8.88
CA ASP A 615 9.41 4.14 -9.39
C ASP A 615 9.20 3.59 -10.81
N GLU A 616 7.95 3.48 -11.25
CA GLU A 616 7.57 2.95 -12.56
C GLU A 616 6.59 3.92 -13.22
N PRO A 617 7.08 5.04 -13.76
CA PRO A 617 6.21 6.03 -14.38
C PRO A 617 5.54 5.45 -15.63
N LEU A 618 4.25 5.71 -15.81
CA LEU A 618 3.58 5.41 -17.08
C LEU A 618 4.05 6.35 -18.21
N THR A 619 4.41 7.58 -17.87
CA THR A 619 4.98 8.56 -18.80
C THR A 619 6.08 9.34 -18.08
N LEU A 620 7.04 9.88 -18.79
CA LEU A 620 7.99 10.81 -18.20
C LEU A 620 7.28 12.10 -17.79
N ASP A 621 7.68 12.66 -16.65
CA ASP A 621 7.29 14.01 -16.29
C ASP A 621 7.92 15.06 -17.24
N SER A 622 7.40 16.28 -17.22
CA SER A 622 7.83 17.34 -18.14
C SER A 622 9.30 17.73 -17.94
N ARG A 623 9.84 17.61 -16.72
CA ARG A 623 11.23 17.90 -16.40
C ARG A 623 12.17 16.82 -16.96
N GLN A 624 11.83 15.56 -16.72
CA GLN A 624 12.62 14.43 -17.21
C GLN A 624 12.62 14.37 -18.74
N PHE A 625 11.47 14.61 -19.37
CA PHE A 625 11.37 14.72 -20.82
C PHE A 625 12.21 15.88 -21.37
N GLY A 626 12.16 17.04 -20.71
CA GLY A 626 12.99 18.21 -21.07
C GLY A 626 14.48 17.91 -20.98
N ASN A 627 14.95 17.30 -19.87
CA ASN A 627 16.34 16.93 -19.68
C ASN A 627 16.85 15.97 -20.79
N LEU A 628 16.00 14.97 -21.16
CA LEU A 628 16.33 14.05 -22.24
C LEU A 628 16.45 14.75 -23.60
N LEU A 629 15.52 15.66 -23.89
CA LEU A 629 15.57 16.47 -25.11
C LEU A 629 16.83 17.35 -25.16
N HIS A 630 17.17 18.03 -24.07
CA HIS A 630 18.36 18.88 -23.99
C HIS A 630 19.65 18.07 -24.16
N GLU A 631 19.72 16.86 -23.61
CA GLU A 631 20.88 15.98 -23.81
C GLU A 631 21.05 15.58 -25.28
N VAL A 632 19.94 15.26 -25.97
CA VAL A 632 19.98 14.93 -27.41
C VAL A 632 20.41 16.13 -28.24
N LEU A 633 19.85 17.32 -27.96
CA LEU A 633 20.19 18.56 -28.66
C LEU A 633 21.66 18.93 -28.45
N GLN A 634 22.13 18.89 -27.19
CA GLN A 634 23.52 19.16 -26.85
C GLN A 634 24.49 18.29 -27.66
N ARG A 635 24.31 16.95 -27.55
CA ARG A 635 25.20 15.99 -28.24
C ARG A 635 25.18 16.15 -29.74
N THR A 636 24.00 16.43 -30.28
CA THR A 636 23.85 16.66 -31.73
C THR A 636 24.60 17.88 -32.18
N VAL A 637 24.42 19.02 -31.53
CA VAL A 637 25.11 20.26 -31.88
C VAL A 637 26.62 20.11 -31.73
N GLU A 638 27.12 19.55 -30.62
CA GLU A 638 28.56 19.26 -30.42
C GLU A 638 29.14 18.42 -31.58
N SER A 639 28.45 17.33 -31.95
CA SER A 639 28.91 16.47 -33.08
C SER A 639 28.89 17.18 -34.44
N LEU A 640 27.93 18.08 -34.65
CA LEU A 640 27.84 18.84 -35.89
C LEU A 640 28.86 19.95 -35.97
N GLU A 641 29.21 20.60 -34.85
CA GLU A 641 30.30 21.56 -34.79
C GLU A 641 31.65 20.95 -35.12
N GLU A 642 31.94 19.71 -34.66
CA GLU A 642 33.14 18.94 -35.04
C GLU A 642 33.21 18.65 -36.56
N LYS A 643 32.03 18.57 -37.24
CA LYS A 643 31.92 18.31 -38.67
C LYS A 643 31.86 19.59 -39.55
N GLY A 644 32.16 20.73 -38.99
CA GLY A 644 32.21 21.99 -39.73
C GLY A 644 31.09 22.99 -39.45
N GLY A 645 30.27 22.73 -38.45
CA GLY A 645 29.24 23.64 -37.95
C GLY A 645 27.82 23.32 -38.42
N LEU A 646 26.85 23.47 -37.54
CA LEU A 646 25.45 23.19 -37.75
C LEU A 646 24.88 23.80 -39.05
N ALA A 647 25.28 25.03 -39.35
CA ALA A 647 24.79 25.76 -40.53
C ALA A 647 25.31 25.23 -41.89
N ARG A 648 26.37 24.40 -41.88
CA ARG A 648 27.05 23.94 -43.10
C ARG A 648 26.79 22.47 -43.42
N VAL A 649 26.19 21.73 -42.48
CA VAL A 649 25.97 20.29 -42.61
C VAL A 649 24.65 20.00 -43.32
N PRO A 650 24.58 19.06 -44.29
CA PRO A 650 23.34 18.71 -44.98
C PRO A 650 22.27 18.18 -43.99
N VAL A 651 20.98 18.50 -44.22
CA VAL A 651 19.84 18.15 -43.41
C VAL A 651 19.79 16.66 -43.06
N GLU A 652 20.08 15.78 -44.05
CA GLU A 652 20.08 14.33 -43.84
C GLU A 652 21.15 13.85 -42.83
N VAL A 653 22.29 14.55 -42.76
CA VAL A 653 23.36 14.28 -41.80
C VAL A 653 22.91 14.73 -40.40
N VAL A 654 22.26 15.89 -40.29
CA VAL A 654 21.69 16.39 -39.04
C VAL A 654 20.68 15.39 -38.50
N ARG A 655 19.71 14.91 -39.34
CA ARG A 655 18.69 13.94 -38.94
C ARG A 655 19.30 12.64 -38.41
N LYS A 656 20.23 12.03 -39.14
CA LYS A 656 20.94 10.82 -38.72
C LYS A 656 21.72 11.01 -37.41
N THR A 657 22.29 12.21 -37.22
CA THR A 657 23.03 12.54 -36.00
C THR A 657 22.06 12.66 -34.80
N ILE A 658 20.87 13.26 -34.99
CA ILE A 658 19.81 13.31 -33.96
C ILE A 658 19.39 11.90 -33.56
N GLU A 659 19.06 11.02 -34.54
CA GLU A 659 18.64 9.66 -34.28
C GLU A 659 19.70 8.87 -33.49
N ALA A 660 20.96 8.96 -33.89
CA ALA A 660 22.06 8.27 -33.20
C ALA A 660 22.20 8.74 -31.73
N HIS A 661 22.22 10.05 -31.51
CA HIS A 661 22.35 10.57 -30.14
C HIS A 661 21.09 10.36 -29.30
N ALA A 662 19.90 10.30 -29.91
CA ALA A 662 18.69 9.92 -29.19
C ALA A 662 18.76 8.49 -28.66
N VAL A 663 19.26 7.54 -29.45
CA VAL A 663 19.48 6.15 -28.99
C VAL A 663 20.47 6.10 -27.84
N GLU A 664 21.60 6.80 -27.96
CA GLU A 664 22.60 6.84 -26.89
C GLU A 664 22.09 7.51 -25.62
N ALA A 665 21.41 8.64 -25.73
CA ALA A 665 20.82 9.36 -24.60
C ALA A 665 19.74 8.51 -23.92
N GLY A 666 18.87 7.88 -24.70
CA GLY A 666 17.85 6.96 -24.20
C GLY A 666 18.45 5.78 -23.42
N THR A 667 19.53 5.20 -23.91
CA THR A 667 20.23 4.11 -23.22
C THR A 667 20.85 4.56 -21.91
N ARG A 668 21.48 5.74 -21.85
CA ARG A 668 22.02 6.32 -20.61
C ARG A 668 20.91 6.65 -19.62
N PHE A 669 19.81 7.23 -20.11
CA PHE A 669 18.67 7.60 -19.28
C PHE A 669 18.06 6.40 -18.58
N GLN A 670 17.87 5.28 -19.31
CA GLN A 670 17.37 4.02 -18.74
C GLN A 670 18.24 3.43 -17.62
N VAL A 671 19.54 3.76 -17.58
CA VAL A 671 20.44 3.31 -16.51
C VAL A 671 20.31 4.18 -15.26
N THR A 672 19.94 5.45 -15.41
CA THR A 672 19.96 6.43 -14.33
C THR A 672 18.60 6.86 -13.82
N HIS A 673 17.54 6.58 -14.59
CA HIS A 673 16.17 6.98 -14.26
C HIS A 673 15.18 5.83 -14.53
N PRO A 674 14.09 5.74 -13.79
CA PRO A 674 12.97 4.87 -14.17
C PRO A 674 12.35 5.35 -15.48
N VAL A 675 11.97 4.42 -16.34
CA VAL A 675 11.36 4.71 -17.64
C VAL A 675 10.00 4.04 -17.78
N PRO A 676 9.11 4.59 -18.61
CA PRO A 676 7.84 3.99 -18.94
C PRO A 676 7.97 2.58 -19.53
N PRO A 677 6.87 1.80 -19.57
CA PRO A 677 6.83 0.53 -20.29
C PRO A 677 7.35 0.66 -21.73
N GLN A 678 7.97 -0.39 -22.27
CA GLN A 678 8.74 -0.36 -23.52
C GLN A 678 8.02 0.31 -24.69
N LEU A 679 6.73 0.04 -24.88
CA LEU A 679 5.96 0.64 -25.98
C LEU A 679 5.84 2.16 -25.83
N ILE A 680 5.56 2.63 -24.61
CA ILE A 680 5.43 4.06 -24.29
C ILE A 680 6.81 4.73 -24.34
N TRP A 681 7.86 4.02 -23.89
CA TRP A 681 9.23 4.51 -23.99
C TRP A 681 9.66 4.76 -25.44
N HIS A 682 9.36 3.83 -26.37
CA HIS A 682 9.63 4.01 -27.80
C HIS A 682 8.88 5.23 -28.38
N ALA A 683 7.60 5.41 -28.03
CA ALA A 683 6.83 6.58 -28.45
C ALA A 683 7.43 7.89 -27.85
N THR A 684 7.92 7.84 -26.61
CA THR A 684 8.60 8.97 -25.96
C THR A 684 9.88 9.33 -26.72
N MET A 685 10.71 8.35 -27.06
CA MET A 685 11.95 8.59 -27.81
C MET A 685 11.67 9.12 -29.23
N SER A 686 10.64 8.60 -29.90
CA SER A 686 10.22 9.16 -31.19
C SER A 686 9.78 10.62 -31.08
N SER A 687 9.08 10.99 -29.98
CA SER A 687 8.71 12.37 -29.71
C SER A 687 9.93 13.26 -29.43
N VAL A 688 10.94 12.76 -28.74
CA VAL A 688 12.20 13.48 -28.50
C VAL A 688 12.92 13.77 -29.82
N VAL A 689 13.03 12.76 -30.72
CA VAL A 689 13.63 12.94 -32.04
C VAL A 689 12.90 14.00 -32.85
N ALA A 690 11.57 13.91 -32.96
CA ALA A 690 10.75 14.86 -33.69
C ALA A 690 10.89 16.30 -33.13
N MET A 691 10.98 16.44 -31.80
CA MET A 691 11.17 17.75 -31.19
C MET A 691 12.59 18.28 -31.37
N ALA A 692 13.61 17.42 -31.36
CA ALA A 692 14.98 17.83 -31.65
C ALA A 692 15.13 18.28 -33.12
N GLU A 693 14.50 17.57 -34.06
CA GLU A 693 14.43 17.99 -35.46
C GLU A 693 13.75 19.37 -35.59
N ALA A 694 12.57 19.54 -34.99
CA ALA A 694 11.85 20.82 -35.04
C ALA A 694 12.67 21.97 -34.45
N ALA A 695 13.47 21.72 -33.40
CA ALA A 695 14.33 22.72 -32.78
C ALA A 695 15.53 23.14 -33.65
N LEU A 696 16.14 22.16 -34.36
CA LEU A 696 17.35 22.41 -35.14
C LEU A 696 17.06 22.82 -36.60
N PHE A 697 15.87 22.52 -37.12
CA PHE A 697 15.41 22.94 -38.47
C PHE A 697 14.64 24.26 -38.44
N LEU A 698 14.62 24.95 -37.30
CA LEU A 698 14.08 26.29 -37.26
C LEU A 698 14.89 27.19 -38.22
N ASP A 699 14.21 27.97 -39.08
CA ASP A 699 14.84 28.81 -40.07
C ASP A 699 15.46 30.06 -39.41
N LEU A 700 16.66 29.87 -38.86
CA LEU A 700 17.47 30.93 -38.24
C LEU A 700 18.62 31.30 -39.16
N GLU A 701 18.73 32.58 -39.54
CA GLU A 701 19.88 33.04 -40.28
C GLU A 701 21.16 32.82 -39.51
N PRO A 702 22.16 32.10 -40.05
CA PRO A 702 23.44 31.88 -39.38
C PRO A 702 24.19 33.23 -39.16
N LEU A 703 24.88 33.33 -38.03
CA LEU A 703 25.82 34.42 -37.79
C LEU A 703 27.05 34.26 -38.67
N ASP A 704 27.72 35.33 -39.00
CA ASP A 704 28.93 35.29 -39.84
C ASP A 704 30.03 34.47 -39.16
N GLY A 705 30.42 33.38 -39.83
CA GLY A 705 31.41 32.43 -39.29
C GLY A 705 30.99 31.78 -37.94
N GLN A 706 29.68 31.56 -37.76
CA GLN A 706 29.09 31.07 -36.53
C GLN A 706 29.79 29.84 -35.95
N VAL A 707 30.03 29.88 -34.62
CA VAL A 707 30.43 28.76 -33.78
C VAL A 707 29.35 28.57 -32.69
N SER A 708 28.84 27.36 -32.54
CA SER A 708 27.79 27.04 -31.56
C SER A 708 28.36 26.29 -30.37
N TYR A 709 28.12 26.78 -29.18
CA TYR A 709 28.44 26.16 -27.90
C TYR A 709 27.14 25.66 -27.25
N THR A 710 27.22 24.56 -26.49
CA THR A 710 26.06 23.96 -25.80
C THR A 710 26.31 23.81 -24.33
N GLU A 711 25.21 23.82 -23.53
CA GLU A 711 25.27 23.71 -22.06
C GLU A 711 26.37 24.58 -21.45
N VAL A 712 26.43 25.87 -21.87
CA VAL A 712 27.50 26.78 -21.54
C VAL A 712 27.38 27.30 -20.11
N PRO A 713 28.27 26.93 -19.19
CA PRO A 713 28.20 27.32 -17.79
C PRO A 713 28.62 28.77 -17.55
N PHE A 714 27.93 29.42 -16.59
CA PHE A 714 28.32 30.72 -16.08
C PHE A 714 28.05 30.89 -14.59
N GLY A 715 28.76 31.73 -13.87
CA GLY A 715 28.52 32.11 -12.49
C GLY A 715 29.16 31.21 -11.42
N GLY A 716 29.99 30.24 -11.79
CA GLY A 716 30.77 29.40 -10.90
C GLY A 716 30.02 28.21 -10.28
N GLY A 717 30.80 27.33 -9.63
CA GLY A 717 30.20 26.18 -8.87
C GLY A 717 29.83 24.98 -9.74
N PHE A 718 30.56 24.71 -10.82
CA PHE A 718 30.32 23.61 -11.75
C PHE A 718 31.36 22.49 -11.61
N GLU A 719 30.89 21.25 -11.61
CA GLU A 719 31.73 20.05 -11.54
C GLU A 719 31.99 19.41 -12.92
N ASN A 720 31.49 20.00 -14.03
CA ASN A 720 31.66 19.42 -15.35
C ASN A 720 32.99 19.85 -16.02
N PRO A 721 34.00 18.97 -16.09
CA PRO A 721 35.30 19.28 -16.68
C PRO A 721 35.29 19.39 -18.22
N ARG A 722 34.19 19.05 -18.88
CA ARG A 722 34.01 19.07 -20.35
C ARG A 722 33.27 20.27 -20.88
N ALA A 723 32.86 21.20 -20.00
CA ALA A 723 32.14 22.39 -20.44
C ALA A 723 33.04 23.27 -21.28
N ASN A 724 32.73 23.41 -22.58
CA ASN A 724 33.38 24.34 -23.48
C ASN A 724 32.66 25.69 -23.40
N ALA A 725 33.34 26.71 -22.91
CA ALA A 725 32.77 28.04 -22.77
C ALA A 725 33.75 29.08 -23.32
N PRO A 726 33.30 30.17 -24.01
CA PRO A 726 34.13 31.24 -24.53
C PRO A 726 34.63 32.20 -23.43
N TRP A 727 34.39 31.89 -22.16
CA TRP A 727 34.82 32.62 -20.96
C TRP A 727 35.24 31.66 -19.84
N ASN A 728 35.76 32.23 -18.75
CA ASN A 728 36.03 31.44 -17.54
C ASN A 728 34.72 31.17 -16.78
N PRO A 729 34.25 29.92 -16.70
CA PRO A 729 32.99 29.57 -16.05
C PRO A 729 32.91 29.96 -14.56
N ALA A 730 34.06 30.11 -13.89
CA ALA A 730 34.14 30.48 -12.47
C ALA A 730 33.88 31.98 -12.21
N THR A 731 33.81 32.80 -13.26
CA THR A 731 33.56 34.23 -13.11
C THR A 731 32.20 34.48 -12.48
N VAL A 732 32.21 35.23 -11.37
CA VAL A 732 30.98 35.54 -10.63
C VAL A 732 30.18 36.60 -11.38
N VAL A 733 28.90 36.36 -11.56
CA VAL A 733 27.95 37.29 -12.18
C VAL A 733 26.90 37.70 -11.15
N HIS A 734 26.66 39.01 -11.00
CA HIS A 734 25.63 39.53 -10.09
C HIS A 734 24.48 40.14 -10.90
N VAL A 735 23.26 40.04 -10.37
CA VAL A 735 22.16 40.85 -10.90
C VAL A 735 22.46 42.33 -10.68
N PRO A 736 22.34 43.20 -11.69
CA PRO A 736 22.78 44.63 -11.59
C PRO A 736 22.20 45.35 -10.40
N GLY A 737 23.03 46.08 -9.65
CA GLY A 737 22.62 46.86 -8.49
C GLY A 737 22.12 45.99 -7.30
N THR A 738 22.47 44.70 -7.22
CA THR A 738 22.17 43.80 -6.12
C THR A 738 23.40 43.01 -5.70
N ASP A 739 23.33 42.37 -4.49
CA ASP A 739 24.31 41.39 -4.01
C ASP A 739 23.98 39.94 -4.43
N ILE A 740 22.96 39.74 -5.23
CA ILE A 740 22.48 38.43 -5.66
C ILE A 740 23.36 37.90 -6.79
N ARG A 741 24.00 36.76 -6.55
CA ARG A 741 24.82 36.06 -7.53
C ARG A 741 23.99 35.10 -8.34
N ILE A 742 24.25 35.04 -9.65
CA ILE A 742 23.56 34.13 -10.56
C ILE A 742 24.48 33.12 -11.21
N LYS A 743 23.92 31.94 -11.50
CA LYS A 743 24.55 30.89 -12.28
C LYS A 743 23.56 30.19 -13.17
N GLY A 744 24.03 29.56 -14.21
CA GLY A 744 23.19 28.76 -15.10
C GLY A 744 23.99 28.03 -16.15
N TYR A 745 23.26 27.26 -16.94
CA TYR A 745 23.71 26.67 -18.18
C TYR A 745 22.90 27.30 -19.30
N ILE A 746 23.56 27.73 -20.37
CA ILE A 746 22.93 28.23 -21.59
C ILE A 746 22.80 27.04 -22.53
N ASP A 747 21.62 26.67 -22.91
CA ASP A 747 21.37 25.45 -23.71
C ASP A 747 22.14 25.50 -25.03
N ARG A 748 22.10 26.68 -25.71
CA ARG A 748 22.89 26.93 -26.89
C ARG A 748 23.30 28.40 -26.97
N LEU A 749 24.59 28.65 -27.25
CA LEU A 749 25.17 29.96 -27.52
C LEU A 749 25.82 29.94 -28.89
N ASP A 750 25.26 30.71 -29.82
CA ASP A 750 25.90 30.94 -31.12
C ASP A 750 26.71 32.26 -31.10
N LEU A 751 27.97 32.21 -31.50
CA LEU A 751 28.87 33.36 -31.60
C LEU A 751 29.31 33.60 -33.04
N SER A 752 29.34 34.87 -33.46
CA SER A 752 29.98 35.26 -34.70
C SER A 752 31.52 35.09 -34.61
N ALA A 753 32.20 34.91 -35.73
CA ALA A 753 33.65 34.72 -35.78
C ALA A 753 34.43 35.89 -35.18
N ASP A 754 33.90 37.09 -35.27
CA ASP A 754 34.52 38.30 -34.69
C ASP A 754 34.20 38.50 -33.21
N GLY A 755 33.34 37.62 -32.62
CA GLY A 755 32.89 37.67 -31.22
C GLY A 755 32.01 38.87 -30.87
N ARG A 756 31.53 39.65 -31.85
CA ARG A 756 30.73 40.85 -31.62
C ARG A 756 29.23 40.61 -31.56
N THR A 757 28.76 39.46 -32.02
CA THR A 757 27.34 39.10 -31.99
C THR A 757 27.18 37.73 -31.31
N ALA A 758 26.30 37.67 -30.34
CA ALA A 758 25.97 36.45 -29.62
C ALA A 758 24.46 36.21 -29.62
N ARG A 759 24.05 34.98 -29.94
CA ARG A 759 22.67 34.52 -29.84
C ARG A 759 22.56 33.50 -28.72
N VAL A 760 21.72 33.80 -27.74
CA VAL A 760 21.48 32.98 -26.55
C VAL A 760 20.13 32.28 -26.74
N LEU A 761 20.12 30.95 -26.78
CA LEU A 761 18.94 30.13 -27.05
C LEU A 761 18.69 29.17 -25.89
N ASP A 762 17.42 29.02 -25.52
CA ASP A 762 16.95 28.09 -24.52
C ASP A 762 15.74 27.31 -25.06
N TYR A 763 15.76 25.99 -24.96
CA TYR A 763 14.77 25.11 -25.53
C TYR A 763 13.65 24.79 -24.54
N LYS A 764 12.40 24.89 -24.99
CA LYS A 764 11.22 24.63 -24.15
C LYS A 764 10.36 23.49 -24.70
N SER A 765 10.34 22.36 -24.04
CA SER A 765 9.54 21.18 -24.41
C SER A 765 8.05 21.34 -24.14
N GLY A 766 7.63 22.37 -23.39
CA GLY A 766 6.25 22.65 -22.99
C GLY A 766 5.37 23.23 -24.09
N LYS A 767 4.13 23.54 -23.73
CA LYS A 767 3.21 24.29 -24.60
C LYS A 767 3.67 25.74 -24.72
N VAL A 768 3.49 26.33 -25.91
CA VAL A 768 3.76 27.76 -26.14
C VAL A 768 2.78 28.59 -25.28
N PRO A 769 3.27 29.48 -24.40
CA PRO A 769 2.39 30.42 -23.69
C PRO A 769 1.72 31.37 -24.68
N LYS A 770 0.51 31.78 -24.35
CA LYS A 770 -0.21 32.78 -25.18
C LYS A 770 0.61 34.08 -25.20
N ASN A 771 0.75 34.66 -26.38
CA ASN A 771 1.46 35.93 -26.61
C ASN A 771 2.93 35.96 -26.14
N ILE A 772 3.63 34.82 -26.13
CA ILE A 772 5.01 34.74 -25.65
C ILE A 772 5.96 35.72 -26.37
N GLU A 773 5.70 36.02 -27.61
CA GLU A 773 6.49 36.98 -28.43
C GLU A 773 6.43 38.40 -27.88
N GLN A 774 5.29 38.77 -27.26
CA GLN A 774 5.06 40.09 -26.67
C GLN A 774 5.41 40.14 -25.16
N CYS A 775 5.62 38.97 -24.54
CA CYS A 775 5.89 38.90 -23.14
C CYS A 775 7.35 39.20 -22.83
N ARG A 776 7.59 40.04 -21.81
CA ARG A 776 8.93 40.35 -21.31
C ARG A 776 9.34 39.38 -20.20
N LEU A 777 8.57 39.34 -19.13
CA LEU A 777 8.84 38.52 -17.91
C LEU A 777 7.75 37.50 -17.60
N LEU A 778 6.64 37.52 -18.30
CA LEU A 778 5.48 36.63 -18.14
C LEU A 778 5.07 36.48 -16.65
N GLY A 779 4.84 37.59 -15.96
CA GLY A 779 4.52 37.61 -14.54
C GLY A 779 5.61 37.04 -13.63
N GLY A 780 6.88 37.11 -14.06
CA GLY A 780 8.04 36.53 -13.36
C GLY A 780 8.22 35.03 -13.58
N LYS A 781 7.44 34.40 -14.47
CA LYS A 781 7.61 32.98 -14.83
C LYS A 781 8.76 32.76 -15.78
N GLU A 782 9.03 33.72 -16.66
CA GLU A 782 10.10 33.65 -17.62
C GLU A 782 11.10 34.78 -17.35
N ILE A 783 12.27 34.42 -16.86
CA ILE A 783 13.36 35.34 -16.56
C ILE A 783 14.70 34.91 -17.20
N GLN A 784 14.71 33.75 -17.87
CA GLN A 784 15.92 33.15 -18.42
C GLN A 784 16.48 33.97 -19.57
N ARG A 785 15.65 34.39 -20.53
CA ARG A 785 16.09 35.21 -21.66
C ARG A 785 16.85 36.47 -21.20
N CYS A 786 16.27 37.14 -20.19
CA CYS A 786 16.87 38.37 -19.66
C CYS A 786 18.17 38.08 -18.91
N LEU A 787 18.16 37.15 -17.99
CA LEU A 787 19.32 36.83 -17.15
C LEU A 787 20.48 36.23 -17.94
N TYR A 788 20.19 35.34 -18.89
CA TYR A 788 21.24 34.67 -19.66
C TYR A 788 21.86 35.61 -20.69
N GLY A 789 21.05 36.42 -21.38
CA GLY A 789 21.55 37.45 -22.25
C GLY A 789 22.44 38.46 -21.51
N PHE A 790 22.03 38.89 -20.31
CA PHE A 790 22.85 39.73 -19.45
C PHE A 790 24.16 39.06 -19.05
N ALA A 791 24.12 37.78 -18.61
CA ALA A 791 25.29 37.04 -18.19
C ALA A 791 26.34 36.96 -19.33
N VAL A 792 25.89 36.66 -20.56
CA VAL A 792 26.77 36.63 -21.75
C VAL A 792 27.43 37.98 -22.01
N ARG A 793 26.66 39.07 -21.97
CA ARG A 793 27.21 40.42 -22.15
C ARG A 793 28.20 40.78 -21.04
N ALA A 794 27.89 40.43 -19.79
CA ALA A 794 28.78 40.72 -18.68
C ALA A 794 30.10 39.93 -18.76
N LEU A 795 30.11 38.76 -19.41
CA LEU A 795 31.28 37.88 -19.55
C LEU A 795 32.08 38.13 -20.83
N LEU A 796 31.43 38.50 -21.93
CA LEU A 796 32.10 38.80 -23.22
C LEU A 796 32.48 40.28 -23.39
N GLY A 797 31.81 41.20 -22.70
CA GLY A 797 32.03 42.63 -22.76
C GLY A 797 30.82 43.44 -23.23
N PRO A 798 30.76 44.75 -22.90
CA PRO A 798 29.59 45.58 -23.15
C PRO A 798 29.30 45.85 -24.62
N GLU A 799 30.35 45.72 -25.50
CA GLU A 799 30.24 45.98 -26.96
C GLU A 799 29.57 44.79 -27.72
N VAL A 800 29.32 43.68 -27.07
CA VAL A 800 28.71 42.51 -27.72
C VAL A 800 27.20 42.71 -27.88
N SER A 801 26.73 42.60 -29.12
CA SER A 801 25.30 42.61 -29.45
C SER A 801 24.68 41.24 -29.04
N ILE A 802 23.68 41.25 -28.15
CA ILE A 802 23.04 40.06 -27.66
C ILE A 802 21.65 39.93 -28.23
N GLU A 803 21.35 38.77 -28.81
CA GLU A 803 20.02 38.30 -29.10
C GLU A 803 19.68 37.15 -28.18
N SER A 804 18.61 37.23 -27.41
CA SER A 804 18.19 36.18 -26.49
C SER A 804 16.77 35.72 -26.79
N ALA A 805 16.55 34.40 -26.96
CA ALA A 805 15.30 33.84 -27.37
C ALA A 805 14.98 32.47 -26.74
N LEU A 806 13.68 32.15 -26.67
CA LEU A 806 13.20 30.80 -26.39
C LEU A 806 12.78 30.11 -27.69
N ILE A 807 13.11 28.83 -27.81
CA ILE A 807 12.66 27.97 -28.89
C ILE A 807 11.60 27.00 -28.33
N TYR A 808 10.41 27.00 -28.91
CA TYR A 808 9.33 26.06 -28.63
C TYR A 808 9.14 25.12 -29.83
N PRO A 809 9.78 23.94 -29.86
CA PRO A 809 9.71 23.03 -31.00
C PRO A 809 8.29 22.58 -31.34
N ARG A 810 7.43 22.36 -30.33
CA ARG A 810 6.03 21.94 -30.55
C ARG A 810 5.20 22.94 -31.37
N GLY A 811 5.50 24.19 -31.27
CA GLY A 811 4.76 25.27 -31.95
C GLY A 811 5.54 25.90 -33.09
N ASN A 812 6.77 25.47 -33.33
CA ASN A 812 7.70 26.08 -34.25
C ASN A 812 7.84 27.58 -34.00
N VAL A 813 7.97 27.99 -32.71
CA VAL A 813 7.99 29.39 -32.27
C VAL A 813 9.38 29.78 -31.84
N TYR A 814 9.86 30.89 -32.34
CA TYR A 814 11.07 31.60 -31.94
C TYR A 814 10.69 32.87 -31.19
N ALA A 815 10.77 32.88 -29.88
CA ALA A 815 10.32 33.99 -29.05
C ALA A 815 11.52 34.83 -28.57
N ARG A 816 11.88 35.87 -29.36
CA ARG A 816 12.95 36.80 -29.04
C ARG A 816 12.56 37.74 -27.90
N LEU A 817 13.51 38.09 -27.04
CA LEU A 817 13.35 39.13 -26.03
C LEU A 817 13.53 40.50 -26.67
N GLU A 818 12.46 41.29 -26.67
CA GLU A 818 12.54 42.69 -27.05
C GLU A 818 13.00 43.57 -25.87
N ASN A 819 13.70 44.66 -26.17
CA ASN A 819 14.21 45.65 -25.19
C ASN A 819 14.91 45.00 -23.97
N PRO A 820 15.97 44.18 -24.15
CA PRO A 820 16.61 43.41 -23.10
C PRO A 820 17.14 44.29 -21.96
N ASP A 821 17.62 45.49 -22.23
CA ASP A 821 18.21 46.39 -21.22
C ASP A 821 17.14 46.94 -20.28
N GLU A 822 16.01 47.43 -20.81
CA GLU A 822 14.87 47.88 -20.01
C GLU A 822 14.31 46.74 -19.18
N THR A 823 14.17 45.55 -19.78
CA THR A 823 13.72 44.36 -19.07
C THR A 823 14.64 43.95 -17.92
N LEU A 824 15.95 44.05 -18.14
CA LEU A 824 16.95 43.74 -17.09
C LEU A 824 16.87 44.73 -15.92
N GLU A 825 16.72 46.04 -16.23
CA GLU A 825 16.59 47.07 -15.20
C GLU A 825 15.37 46.84 -14.29
N ARG A 826 14.24 46.50 -14.92
CA ARG A 826 13.01 46.14 -14.21
C ARG A 826 13.18 44.89 -13.39
N LEU A 827 13.72 43.82 -13.97
CA LEU A 827 13.96 42.55 -13.27
C LEU A 827 14.88 42.74 -12.07
N ALA A 828 15.95 43.52 -12.22
CA ALA A 828 16.89 43.84 -11.13
C ALA A 828 16.18 44.58 -9.98
N GLY A 829 15.26 45.49 -10.31
CA GLY A 829 14.41 46.17 -9.35
C GLY A 829 13.51 45.18 -8.57
N TYR A 830 12.86 44.29 -9.26
CA TYR A 830 12.03 43.25 -8.63
C TYR A 830 12.83 42.29 -7.76
N VAL A 831 14.02 41.84 -8.22
CA VAL A 831 14.91 40.97 -7.42
C VAL A 831 15.36 41.68 -6.12
N ARG A 832 15.71 42.95 -6.20
CA ARG A 832 16.05 43.77 -5.01
C ARG A 832 14.89 43.85 -4.05
N THR A 833 13.71 44.21 -4.53
CA THR A 833 12.50 44.31 -3.71
C THR A 833 12.13 43.00 -3.05
N ALA A 834 12.15 41.89 -3.76
CA ALA A 834 11.86 40.55 -3.20
C ALA A 834 12.90 40.13 -2.15
N ALA A 835 14.18 40.41 -2.39
CA ALA A 835 15.24 40.14 -1.42
C ALA A 835 15.06 40.96 -0.14
N ASP A 836 14.69 42.27 -0.25
CA ASP A 836 14.46 43.14 0.89
C ASP A 836 13.22 42.72 1.70
N VAL A 837 12.15 42.26 1.03
CA VAL A 837 10.94 41.72 1.66
C VAL A 837 11.28 40.48 2.49
N ILE A 838 12.03 39.53 1.95
CA ILE A 838 12.45 38.35 2.71
C ILE A 838 13.43 38.74 3.83
N ARG A 839 14.37 39.66 3.62
CA ARG A 839 15.27 40.19 4.68
C ARG A 839 14.49 40.83 5.83
N SER A 840 13.40 41.52 5.52
CA SER A 840 12.51 42.07 6.56
C SER A 840 11.73 41.01 7.36
N GLY A 841 11.81 39.73 6.98
CA GLY A 841 11.15 38.62 7.65
C GLY A 841 9.78 38.26 7.10
N LYS A 842 9.36 38.83 5.97
CA LYS A 842 8.06 38.53 5.32
C LYS A 842 8.22 37.38 4.32
N CYS A 843 8.28 36.15 4.85
CA CYS A 843 8.45 34.92 4.05
C CYS A 843 7.06 34.33 3.76
N LEU A 844 6.20 35.08 3.09
CA LEU A 844 4.77 34.76 2.91
C LEU A 844 4.52 33.95 1.63
N PRO A 845 3.40 33.17 1.56
CA PRO A 845 3.01 32.48 0.35
C PRO A 845 2.81 33.45 -0.82
N GLY A 846 3.41 33.15 -1.96
CA GLY A 846 3.28 33.95 -3.17
C GLY A 846 2.26 33.40 -4.15
N GLU A 847 2.35 33.84 -5.42
CA GLU A 847 1.47 33.42 -6.50
C GLU A 847 1.64 31.92 -6.80
N ASP A 848 2.90 31.44 -6.88
CA ASP A 848 3.16 30.02 -7.16
C ASP A 848 2.76 29.09 -5.99
N ALA A 849 2.58 29.59 -4.76
CA ALA A 849 1.99 28.83 -3.66
C ALA A 849 0.52 28.44 -3.92
N ARG A 850 -0.17 29.19 -4.79
CA ARG A 850 -1.56 28.99 -5.19
C ARG A 850 -1.71 28.08 -6.41
N ASP A 851 -0.60 27.72 -7.07
CA ASP A 851 -0.58 26.85 -8.25
C ASP A 851 -0.91 25.41 -7.88
N GLU A 852 -1.64 24.71 -8.76
CA GLU A 852 -1.95 23.29 -8.57
C GLU A 852 -0.73 22.38 -8.68
N PHE A 853 0.31 22.85 -9.35
CA PHE A 853 1.59 22.14 -9.52
C PHE A 853 2.65 22.57 -8.49
N ASN A 854 2.22 23.16 -7.36
CA ASN A 854 3.16 23.50 -6.28
C ASN A 854 3.65 22.23 -5.56
N ASP A 855 4.89 21.86 -5.78
CA ASP A 855 5.54 20.67 -5.19
C ASP A 855 5.54 20.67 -3.66
N LEU A 856 5.42 21.83 -3.01
CA LEU A 856 5.41 22.00 -1.56
C LEU A 856 4.00 22.19 -0.98
N MET A 857 2.94 21.90 -1.76
CA MET A 857 1.56 22.02 -1.29
C MET A 857 1.28 21.16 -0.05
N PHE A 858 1.98 20.05 0.13
CA PHE A 858 1.84 19.18 1.30
C PHE A 858 2.24 19.86 2.62
N ALA A 859 3.04 20.92 2.58
CA ALA A 859 3.46 21.68 3.76
C ALA A 859 2.46 22.80 4.12
N LEU A 860 1.45 23.04 3.30
CA LEU A 860 0.35 23.97 3.56
C LEU A 860 -0.82 23.26 4.25
N PRO A 861 -1.74 23.99 4.91
CA PRO A 861 -2.97 23.42 5.44
C PRO A 861 -3.79 22.64 4.40
N ALA A 862 -4.55 21.65 4.85
CA ALA A 862 -5.43 20.90 3.97
C ALA A 862 -6.39 21.83 3.18
N ASN A 863 -6.54 21.58 1.89
CA ASN A 863 -7.33 22.42 0.97
C ASN A 863 -6.90 23.89 0.95
N ALA A 864 -5.60 24.16 1.08
CA ALA A 864 -5.03 25.50 1.23
C ALA A 864 -5.57 26.50 0.21
N ARG A 865 -5.66 26.12 -1.08
CA ARG A 865 -6.11 27.01 -2.18
C ARG A 865 -7.52 27.54 -1.96
N SER A 866 -8.45 26.69 -1.57
CA SER A 866 -9.87 27.05 -1.41
C SER A 866 -10.21 27.64 -0.04
N THR A 867 -9.37 27.45 0.95
CA THR A 867 -9.61 27.86 2.34
C THR A 867 -8.58 28.87 2.83
N TYR A 868 -7.42 28.41 3.25
CA TYR A 868 -6.36 29.20 3.89
C TYR A 868 -5.85 30.33 2.99
N LEU A 869 -5.31 30.03 1.81
CA LEU A 869 -4.75 31.03 0.90
C LEU A 869 -5.81 32.04 0.46
N LYS A 870 -7.04 31.55 0.14
CA LYS A 870 -8.15 32.45 -0.23
C LYS A 870 -8.49 33.43 0.88
N ARG A 871 -8.47 33.00 2.15
CA ARG A 871 -8.76 33.84 3.31
C ARG A 871 -7.69 34.93 3.51
N LYS A 872 -6.43 34.54 3.37
CA LYS A 872 -5.26 35.39 3.65
C LYS A 872 -4.78 36.24 2.47
N THR A 873 -5.27 36.03 1.26
CA THR A 873 -4.78 36.67 0.02
C THR A 873 -4.59 38.18 0.19
N LEU A 874 -5.61 38.90 0.65
CA LEU A 874 -5.55 40.36 0.75
C LEU A 874 -4.46 40.81 1.75
N ALA A 875 -4.36 40.16 2.88
CA ALA A 875 -3.36 40.50 3.90
C ALA A 875 -1.94 40.17 3.44
N ILE A 876 -1.77 39.03 2.76
CA ILE A 876 -0.48 38.61 2.18
C ILE A 876 -0.03 39.62 1.11
N ASP A 877 -0.90 39.93 0.15
CA ASP A 877 -0.58 40.84 -0.95
C ASP A 877 -0.26 42.25 -0.44
N THR A 878 -0.98 42.73 0.58
CA THR A 878 -0.71 44.01 1.25
C THR A 878 0.68 43.98 1.93
N ALA A 879 1.03 42.89 2.61
CA ALA A 879 2.30 42.81 3.34
C ALA A 879 3.52 42.64 2.41
N LEU A 880 3.35 41.94 1.28
CA LEU A 880 4.39 41.81 0.24
C LEU A 880 4.59 43.10 -0.54
N GLY A 881 3.55 43.95 -0.62
CA GLY A 881 3.65 45.31 -1.18
C GLY A 881 4.17 45.31 -2.61
N ALA A 882 5.21 46.10 -2.89
CA ALA A 882 5.78 46.23 -4.23
C ALA A 882 6.39 44.92 -4.80
N ALA A 883 6.62 43.91 -3.97
CA ALA A 883 7.14 42.62 -4.49
C ALA A 883 6.13 41.87 -5.37
N ILE A 884 4.83 42.16 -5.28
CA ILE A 884 3.81 41.50 -6.12
C ILE A 884 3.68 42.15 -7.51
N GLU A 885 4.28 43.30 -7.75
CA GLU A 885 4.11 44.01 -9.03
C GLU A 885 4.65 43.20 -10.20
N ILE A 886 5.68 42.38 -9.98
CA ILE A 886 6.19 41.46 -11.02
C ILE A 886 5.12 40.45 -11.49
N TRP A 887 4.17 40.08 -10.65
CA TRP A 887 3.11 39.10 -11.00
C TRP A 887 2.13 39.64 -12.06
N LYS A 888 2.07 40.96 -12.17
CA LYS A 888 1.24 41.71 -13.16
C LYS A 888 2.00 42.03 -14.44
N GLU A 889 3.32 41.79 -14.46
CA GLU A 889 4.17 42.10 -15.60
C GLU A 889 3.89 41.16 -16.77
N VAL A 890 3.68 41.69 -17.95
CA VAL A 890 3.39 40.95 -19.18
C VAL A 890 4.65 40.38 -19.82
#